data_1bfcd9a82f09198deefe5315442ffd11
#
_entry.id   1bfcd9a82f09198deefe5315442ffd11
#
_cell.length_a   1.000
_cell.length_b   1.000
_cell.length_c   1.000
_cell.angle_alpha   90.00
_cell.angle_beta   90.00
_cell.angle_gamma   90.00
#
_symmetry.space_group_name_H-M   'P 1'
#
loop_
_entity.id
_entity.type
_entity.pdbx_description
1 polymer ?
#
loop_
_entity_poly.entity_id
_entity_poly.type
_entity_poly.pdbx_seq_one_letter_code
_entity_poly.pdbx_strand_id
1 'polypeptide(L)'
;MLRRLSDYQAKFYAHELDRSYASDHVGRLAGLLFDAQVEPKPHQIDAALFALQTPFTNGVILADEVGLGKTIEAGIVISQYWAQRQRRILIIAPSSLRQQWKQELSEKFALPATLLDRSNIDTLIAPGGRDEILVCSYEFANSQTTKMICPWDLVVCDEAHRLRSYWTGQAKIAGNVARICHAATKTVMLTATPLQNRLEELYGLVSVFAPDYFHSLDAFRERYLDNPNGVGNDDLAARVAQIAKRTLRKDADKYIRFTQRMPLTVAFTPSPEEVQLYDKINEYLQRSFLWAFAKSQRHLSALIMRKRLGSSSFAVATTLERIADRLESEVKAGRRRNDAGGLVDDPDLTSEVREASEASIDTSVEQIDSGQRAEMLDEVNELRGFAGLARSITVNQKAVRLVDALEQGFEKLREIGAPEKAIIFTDSTVTQDYLARSLTEAGWGEGLILFNGSNDSPEAKRIYDKWLTDNHGGDLITGIAAADRRKALVDEFRDRGRLMIATEAAAEGINLQFCSMLVNYDLPWNPQRIEQRIGRVHRFGQKHNVIVVNFSNKGNLAEERILELLTEKFQLFTSVFGASDEVLGQIEDGLDFEKNIGRILDNCKTAAEIDAAFTELEERYSKQIDREMKKTRAKVFDNLDPKVRDKLKSYDAQTGIVLNVFERLLIRVTRHELEDLAVFNGSGTRFTLHEPPHVGIPVGDYYFKSEPRKGAYQYRYTSDLCAWVIRHAKXRATPPARLSFTISSSQRATIIAKRLRHKRGRLRVXXXXXXMKAGSQQLRESYLLTAGFFDDGTPMDHEQIRDLLDLHCTGSTADVVETSGFDVVIAQQLEELRGDVEERNARFFLEQEALLDATRLDLKAKYDAKIREYQAKEAAANKEXXKASNATQELKQEARQWRRRADDAEDKYRSERNRLRDESDQLLDNAQDALQAKQSHQVLFNINWEVK
;
A
#
# COMPACT_ATOMS: atom_id res chain seq x y z
N MET A 1 -33.55 -7.08 23.54
CA MET A 1 -34.54 -6.31 22.77
C MET A 1 -34.00 -4.90 22.52
N LEU A 2 -34.01 -4.45 21.26
CA LEU A 2 -33.51 -3.13 20.92
C LEU A 2 -34.46 -2.05 21.42
N ARG A 3 -33.86 -0.95 21.90
CA ARG A 3 -34.62 0.19 22.40
C ARG A 3 -35.32 0.90 21.25
N ARG A 4 -36.57 1.25 21.43
CA ARG A 4 -37.36 1.96 20.43
C ARG A 4 -36.91 3.42 20.40
N LEU A 5 -36.65 3.95 19.21
CA LEU A 5 -36.28 5.33 19.00
C LEU A 5 -37.46 6.15 18.54
N SER A 6 -37.42 7.44 18.83
CA SER A 6 -38.25 8.45 18.16
C SER A 6 -37.51 8.98 16.94
N ASP A 7 -38.23 9.69 16.07
CA ASP A 7 -37.62 10.40 14.96
C ASP A 7 -36.57 11.43 15.45
N TYR A 8 -36.78 12.00 16.61
CA TYR A 8 -35.87 12.98 17.20
C TYR A 8 -34.54 12.34 17.60
N GLN A 9 -34.59 11.18 18.24
CA GLN A 9 -33.40 10.43 18.60
C GLN A 9 -32.65 9.93 17.36
N ALA A 10 -33.39 9.43 16.35
CA ALA A 10 -32.80 8.95 15.11
C ALA A 10 -32.07 10.09 14.39
N LYS A 11 -32.66 11.26 14.36
CA LYS A 11 -32.03 12.46 13.78
C LYS A 11 -30.75 12.83 14.53
N PHE A 12 -30.80 12.84 15.85
CA PHE A 12 -29.65 13.13 16.69
C PHE A 12 -28.50 12.16 16.40
N TYR A 13 -28.80 10.87 16.36
CA TYR A 13 -27.78 9.84 16.12
C TYR A 13 -27.25 9.88 14.71
N ALA A 14 -28.10 10.18 13.72
CA ALA A 14 -27.66 10.30 12.32
C ALA A 14 -26.66 11.43 12.18
N HIS A 15 -26.92 12.57 12.82
CA HIS A 15 -25.96 13.68 12.82
C HIS A 15 -24.68 13.30 13.56
N GLU A 16 -24.79 12.55 14.64
CA GLU A 16 -23.61 12.09 15.40
C GLU A 16 -22.75 11.17 14.55
N LEU A 17 -23.37 10.21 13.85
CA LEU A 17 -22.67 9.27 12.96
C LEU A 17 -21.98 9.98 11.80
N ASP A 18 -22.59 11.03 11.28
CA ASP A 18 -22.13 11.74 10.10
C ASP A 18 -21.31 12.98 10.44
N ARG A 19 -20.97 13.18 11.70
CA ARG A 19 -20.26 14.41 12.07
C ARG A 19 -18.81 14.39 11.60
N SER A 20 -18.31 15.60 11.34
CA SER A 20 -16.94 15.85 10.92
C SER A 20 -16.10 16.11 12.17
N TYR A 21 -15.12 15.25 12.41
CA TYR A 21 -14.25 15.33 13.58
C TYR A 21 -13.02 16.18 13.28
N ALA A 22 -12.35 16.64 14.33
CA ALA A 22 -11.06 17.30 14.24
C ALA A 22 -10.07 16.41 13.48
N SER A 23 -9.11 17.04 12.81
CA SER A 23 -8.21 16.32 11.90
C SER A 23 -7.37 15.24 12.57
N ASP A 24 -7.11 15.36 13.87
CA ASP A 24 -6.31 14.39 14.61
C ASP A 24 -7.15 13.42 15.45
N HIS A 25 -8.45 13.42 15.30
CA HIS A 25 -9.35 12.58 16.09
C HIS A 25 -9.65 11.27 15.35
N VAL A 26 -9.56 10.14 16.06
CA VAL A 26 -9.79 8.83 15.46
C VAL A 26 -11.23 8.68 14.95
N GLY A 27 -12.18 9.41 15.51
CA GLY A 27 -13.57 9.41 15.05
C GLY A 27 -13.71 9.81 13.59
N ARG A 28 -12.76 10.55 13.06
CA ARG A 28 -12.72 10.94 11.65
C ARG A 28 -12.72 9.71 10.73
N LEU A 29 -12.16 8.61 11.21
CA LEU A 29 -12.03 7.38 10.43
C LEU A 29 -13.10 6.34 10.76
N ALA A 30 -14.06 6.65 11.63
CA ALA A 30 -14.98 5.65 12.17
C ALA A 30 -15.76 4.91 11.08
N GLY A 31 -16.31 5.64 10.12
CA GLY A 31 -17.09 5.03 9.03
C GLY A 31 -16.25 4.11 8.16
N LEU A 32 -15.02 4.52 7.86
CA LEU A 32 -14.11 3.73 7.04
C LEU A 32 -13.67 2.46 7.78
N LEU A 33 -13.33 2.60 9.05
CA LEU A 33 -12.88 1.46 9.84
C LEU A 33 -14.02 0.48 10.10
N PHE A 34 -15.24 1.00 10.22
CA PHE A 34 -16.42 0.15 10.31
C PHE A 34 -16.59 -0.71 9.06
N ASP A 35 -16.37 -0.12 7.88
CA ASP A 35 -16.54 -0.81 6.59
C ASP A 35 -15.41 -1.79 6.30
N ALA A 36 -14.20 -1.53 6.79
CA ALA A 36 -13.01 -2.30 6.43
C ALA A 36 -13.02 -3.69 7.06
N GLN A 37 -12.47 -4.67 6.32
CA GLN A 37 -12.33 -6.05 6.79
C GLN A 37 -11.02 -6.28 7.53
N VAL A 38 -10.42 -5.22 8.02
CA VAL A 38 -9.15 -5.27 8.75
C VAL A 38 -9.37 -4.67 10.12
N GLU A 39 -8.71 -5.24 11.11
CA GLU A 39 -8.69 -4.68 12.47
C GLU A 39 -7.50 -3.72 12.54
N PRO A 40 -7.73 -2.41 12.51
CA PRO A 40 -6.62 -1.46 12.46
C PRO A 40 -5.83 -1.45 13.76
N LYS A 41 -4.52 -1.35 13.64
CA LYS A 41 -3.64 -1.22 14.80
C LYS A 41 -3.35 0.25 15.05
N PRO A 42 -3.01 0.64 16.30
CA PRO A 42 -2.89 2.06 16.62
C PRO A 42 -1.84 2.80 15.80
N HIS A 43 -0.73 2.16 15.43
CA HIS A 43 0.27 2.82 14.60
C HIS A 43 -0.25 3.06 13.17
N GLN A 44 -1.11 2.18 12.67
CA GLN A 44 -1.71 2.34 11.35
C GLN A 44 -2.67 3.52 11.34
N ILE A 45 -3.43 3.68 12.41
CA ILE A 45 -4.33 4.83 12.59
C ILE A 45 -3.51 6.11 12.68
N ASP A 46 -2.44 6.09 13.48
CA ASP A 46 -1.55 7.25 13.63
C ASP A 46 -0.97 7.68 12.28
N ALA A 47 -0.47 6.72 11.50
CA ALA A 47 0.11 7.02 10.18
C ALA A 47 -0.94 7.58 9.21
N ALA A 48 -2.13 6.98 9.19
CA ALA A 48 -3.19 7.44 8.30
C ALA A 48 -3.65 8.86 8.67
N LEU A 49 -3.84 9.13 9.94
CA LEU A 49 -4.21 10.47 10.39
C LEU A 49 -3.13 11.49 10.06
N PHE A 50 -1.86 11.10 10.23
CA PHE A 50 -0.75 11.97 9.85
C PHE A 50 -0.81 12.33 8.36
N ALA A 51 -1.01 11.33 7.51
CA ALA A 51 -1.08 11.56 6.06
C ALA A 51 -2.24 12.47 5.69
N LEU A 52 -3.36 12.36 6.42
CA LEU A 52 -4.54 13.17 6.14
C LEU A 52 -4.46 14.57 6.71
N GLN A 53 -3.57 14.82 7.68
CA GLN A 53 -3.48 16.09 8.37
C GLN A 53 -2.60 17.14 7.69
N THR A 54 -1.66 16.73 6.85
CA THR A 54 -0.59 17.62 6.41
C THR A 54 -1.10 18.59 5.34
N PRO A 55 -1.51 19.81 5.70
CA PRO A 55 -2.15 20.70 4.73
C PRO A 55 -1.17 21.57 3.93
N PHE A 56 0.09 21.66 4.35
CA PHE A 56 1.00 22.67 3.80
C PHE A 56 2.01 22.09 2.82
N THR A 57 2.01 20.76 2.61
CA THR A 57 2.84 20.13 1.60
C THR A 57 1.98 19.25 0.69
N ASN A 58 2.50 18.98 -0.49
CA ASN A 58 1.78 18.15 -1.46
C ASN A 58 1.99 16.67 -1.23
N GLY A 59 2.58 16.27 -0.12
CA GLY A 59 2.77 14.87 0.14
C GLY A 59 3.38 14.56 1.49
N VAL A 60 3.42 13.25 1.77
CA VAL A 60 4.02 12.71 2.99
C VAL A 60 4.77 11.43 2.68
N ILE A 61 5.68 11.06 3.58
CA ILE A 61 6.38 9.77 3.53
C ILE A 61 5.94 8.96 4.74
N LEU A 62 5.34 7.81 4.50
CA LEU A 62 5.02 6.84 5.54
C LEU A 62 6.14 5.83 5.57
N ALA A 63 6.96 5.89 6.59
CA ALA A 63 8.25 5.20 6.63
C ALA A 63 8.34 4.19 7.77
N ASP A 64 7.22 3.61 8.18
CA ASP A 64 7.20 2.59 9.22
C ASP A 64 8.09 1.42 8.82
N GLU A 65 8.67 0.76 9.83
CA GLU A 65 9.49 -0.43 9.60
C GLU A 65 8.67 -1.53 8.92
N VAL A 66 9.37 -2.40 8.22
CA VAL A 66 8.76 -3.53 7.52
C VAL A 66 7.96 -4.38 8.52
N GLY A 67 6.82 -4.87 8.08
CA GLY A 67 5.97 -5.73 8.89
C GLY A 67 4.91 -5.00 9.69
N LEU A 68 4.87 -3.67 9.62
CA LEU A 68 3.90 -2.88 10.37
C LEU A 68 2.62 -2.59 9.57
N GLY A 69 2.57 -2.98 8.29
CA GLY A 69 1.35 -2.87 7.50
C GLY A 69 1.17 -1.53 6.80
N LYS A 70 2.20 -1.04 6.11
CA LYS A 70 2.10 0.23 5.37
C LYS A 70 1.00 0.21 4.31
N THR A 71 0.73 -0.95 3.71
CA THR A 71 -0.35 -1.08 2.73
C THR A 71 -1.72 -0.80 3.39
N ILE A 72 -1.90 -1.23 4.63
CA ILE A 72 -3.13 -0.95 5.37
C ILE A 72 -3.22 0.55 5.67
N GLU A 73 -2.11 1.16 6.07
CA GLU A 73 -2.07 2.61 6.32
C GLU A 73 -2.52 3.38 5.07
N ALA A 74 -1.93 3.05 3.93
CA ALA A 74 -2.30 3.69 2.67
C ALA A 74 -3.74 3.37 2.27
N GLY A 75 -4.20 2.15 2.55
CA GLY A 75 -5.58 1.76 2.27
C GLY A 75 -6.59 2.61 3.03
N ILE A 76 -6.28 2.93 4.28
CA ILE A 76 -7.14 3.82 5.08
C ILE A 76 -7.18 5.22 4.43
N VAL A 77 -6.03 5.74 4.02
CA VAL A 77 -5.96 7.05 3.36
C VAL A 77 -6.74 7.04 2.05
N ILE A 78 -6.56 6.01 1.24
CA ILE A 78 -7.27 5.87 -0.04
C ILE A 78 -8.77 5.80 0.20
N SER A 79 -9.20 5.05 1.21
CA SER A 79 -10.61 4.93 1.56
C SER A 79 -11.22 6.29 1.93
N GLN A 80 -10.48 7.09 2.67
CA GLN A 80 -10.96 8.43 3.05
C GLN A 80 -11.12 9.32 1.82
N TYR A 81 -10.15 9.31 0.91
CA TYR A 81 -10.25 10.06 -0.34
C TYR A 81 -11.44 9.59 -1.17
N TRP A 82 -11.61 8.27 -1.27
CA TRP A 82 -12.71 7.68 -2.02
C TRP A 82 -14.07 8.10 -1.44
N ALA A 83 -14.19 8.04 -0.11
CA ALA A 83 -15.44 8.41 0.58
C ALA A 83 -15.77 9.89 0.39
N GLN A 84 -14.76 10.74 0.24
CA GLN A 84 -14.93 12.18 0.03
C GLN A 84 -15.10 12.54 -1.44
N ARG A 85 -15.28 11.55 -2.31
CA ARG A 85 -15.47 11.72 -3.76
C ARG A 85 -14.24 12.28 -4.48
N GLN A 86 -13.08 12.19 -3.86
CA GLN A 86 -11.80 12.52 -4.49
C GLN A 86 -11.25 11.23 -5.08
N ARG A 87 -11.72 10.87 -6.27
CA ARG A 87 -11.57 9.53 -6.82
C ARG A 87 -10.59 9.41 -7.98
N ARG A 88 -9.87 10.47 -8.30
CA ARG A 88 -8.75 10.37 -9.24
C ARG A 88 -7.53 9.89 -8.44
N ILE A 89 -7.41 8.58 -8.29
CA ILE A 89 -6.39 7.95 -7.43
C ILE A 89 -5.54 7.01 -8.26
N LEU A 90 -4.23 7.19 -8.16
CA LEU A 90 -3.24 6.37 -8.86
C LEU A 90 -2.29 5.75 -7.84
N ILE A 91 -2.04 4.45 -7.98
CA ILE A 91 -1.03 3.73 -7.21
C ILE A 91 0.08 3.32 -8.16
N ILE A 92 1.31 3.72 -7.85
CA ILE A 92 2.51 3.31 -8.59
C ILE A 92 3.30 2.38 -7.67
N ALA A 93 3.54 1.16 -8.14
CA ALA A 93 4.13 0.11 -7.31
C ALA A 93 5.08 -0.74 -8.16
N PRO A 94 5.95 -1.55 -7.53
CA PRO A 94 6.67 -2.56 -8.32
C PRO A 94 5.70 -3.45 -9.07
N SER A 95 6.08 -3.88 -10.27
CA SER A 95 5.21 -4.71 -11.13
C SER A 95 4.67 -5.92 -10.38
N SER A 96 5.50 -6.54 -9.55
CA SER A 96 5.14 -7.75 -8.82
C SER A 96 4.13 -7.51 -7.71
N LEU A 97 3.89 -6.26 -7.31
CA LEU A 97 2.95 -5.94 -6.24
C LEU A 97 1.61 -5.40 -6.76
N ARG A 98 1.45 -5.25 -8.07
CA ARG A 98 0.21 -4.68 -8.62
C ARG A 98 -1.02 -5.49 -8.28
N GLN A 99 -0.95 -6.81 -8.48
CA GLN A 99 -2.09 -7.69 -8.17
C GLN A 99 -2.38 -7.70 -6.67
N GLN A 100 -1.35 -7.65 -5.85
CA GLN A 100 -1.53 -7.59 -4.40
C GLN A 100 -2.29 -6.32 -4.01
N TRP A 101 -1.96 -5.18 -4.61
CA TRP A 101 -2.68 -3.94 -4.33
C TRP A 101 -4.15 -4.06 -4.68
N LYS A 102 -4.44 -4.58 -5.89
CA LYS A 102 -5.83 -4.77 -6.33
C LYS A 102 -6.58 -5.69 -5.36
N GLN A 103 -5.96 -6.80 -4.99
CA GLN A 103 -6.57 -7.81 -4.12
C GLN A 103 -6.84 -7.23 -2.72
N GLU A 104 -5.87 -6.54 -2.15
CA GLU A 104 -6.03 -6.00 -0.79
C GLU A 104 -7.05 -4.88 -0.73
N LEU A 105 -7.07 -4.01 -1.74
CA LEU A 105 -8.08 -2.96 -1.77
C LEU A 105 -9.48 -3.56 -1.86
N SER A 106 -9.66 -4.60 -2.65
CA SER A 106 -10.94 -5.28 -2.77
C SER A 106 -11.31 -6.01 -1.47
N GLU A 107 -10.41 -6.83 -0.96
CA GLU A 107 -10.73 -7.69 0.18
C GLU A 107 -10.81 -6.94 1.50
N LYS A 108 -9.90 -6.00 1.73
CA LYS A 108 -9.81 -5.33 3.03
C LYS A 108 -10.61 -4.04 3.10
N PHE A 109 -10.81 -3.37 1.97
CA PHE A 109 -11.46 -2.06 1.96
C PHE A 109 -12.67 -1.97 1.05
N ALA A 110 -13.01 -3.03 0.33
CA ALA A 110 -14.14 -3.07 -0.61
C ALA A 110 -14.05 -1.95 -1.66
N LEU A 111 -12.84 -1.68 -2.15
CA LEU A 111 -12.59 -0.62 -3.12
C LEU A 111 -12.27 -1.21 -4.50
N PRO A 112 -12.82 -0.65 -5.57
CA PRO A 112 -12.54 -1.14 -6.92
C PRO A 112 -11.20 -0.64 -7.41
N ALA A 113 -10.39 -1.51 -7.97
CA ALA A 113 -9.08 -1.16 -8.52
C ALA A 113 -8.86 -1.89 -9.83
N THR A 114 -8.17 -1.24 -10.74
CA THR A 114 -7.88 -1.79 -12.07
C THR A 114 -6.42 -1.58 -12.39
N LEU A 115 -5.78 -2.63 -12.91
CA LEU A 115 -4.40 -2.53 -13.38
C LEU A 115 -4.39 -1.82 -14.73
N LEU A 116 -3.60 -0.76 -14.84
CA LEU A 116 -3.42 -0.04 -16.10
C LEU A 116 -2.55 -0.85 -17.05
N ASP A 117 -2.95 -0.90 -18.30
CA ASP A 117 -2.13 -1.47 -19.37
C ASP A 117 -2.34 -0.62 -20.64
N ARG A 118 -1.65 -0.98 -21.70
CA ARG A 118 -1.72 -0.20 -22.93
C ARG A 118 -3.10 -0.24 -23.58
N SER A 119 -3.89 -1.28 -23.30
CA SER A 119 -5.22 -1.44 -23.89
C SER A 119 -6.28 -0.60 -23.19
N ASN A 120 -6.10 -0.28 -21.91
CA ASN A 120 -7.15 0.41 -21.15
C ASN A 120 -6.80 1.81 -20.67
N ILE A 121 -5.54 2.24 -20.82
CA ILE A 121 -5.10 3.51 -20.25
C ILE A 121 -5.89 4.70 -20.84
N ASP A 122 -6.12 4.72 -22.14
CA ASP A 122 -6.80 5.85 -22.77
C ASP A 122 -8.24 5.99 -22.26
N THR A 123 -8.92 4.87 -22.06
CA THR A 123 -10.31 4.88 -21.57
C THR A 123 -10.38 5.28 -20.09
N LEU A 124 -9.51 4.71 -19.26
CA LEU A 124 -9.60 4.89 -17.82
C LEU A 124 -9.11 6.25 -17.36
N ILE A 125 -8.14 6.84 -18.06
CA ILE A 125 -7.60 8.16 -17.69
C ILE A 125 -8.47 9.29 -18.23
N ALA A 126 -9.26 9.04 -19.25
CA ALA A 126 -10.10 10.07 -19.87
C ALA A 126 -11.02 10.72 -18.85
N PRO A 127 -11.31 12.03 -18.96
CA PRO A 127 -12.31 12.67 -18.11
C PRO A 127 -13.65 11.95 -18.24
N GLY A 128 -14.29 11.64 -17.12
CA GLY A 128 -15.53 10.87 -17.11
C GLY A 128 -15.35 9.38 -17.22
N GLY A 129 -14.12 8.89 -17.10
CA GLY A 129 -13.86 7.45 -17.04
C GLY A 129 -14.46 6.84 -15.78
N ARG A 130 -14.43 5.51 -15.71
CA ARG A 130 -15.03 4.79 -14.58
C ARG A 130 -14.38 5.20 -13.25
N ASP A 131 -15.19 5.20 -12.20
CA ASP A 131 -14.71 5.39 -10.84
C ASP A 131 -13.98 4.12 -10.39
N GLU A 132 -12.68 4.09 -10.58
CA GLU A 132 -11.83 2.98 -10.16
C GLU A 132 -10.48 3.53 -9.74
N ILE A 133 -9.86 2.87 -8.77
CA ILE A 133 -8.48 3.18 -8.39
C ILE A 133 -7.58 2.52 -9.43
N LEU A 134 -6.62 3.28 -9.96
CA LEU A 134 -5.76 2.79 -11.04
C LEU A 134 -4.41 2.41 -10.47
N VAL A 135 -3.90 1.24 -10.86
CA VAL A 135 -2.63 0.71 -10.37
C VAL A 135 -1.71 0.46 -11.55
N CYS A 136 -0.47 0.93 -11.48
CA CYS A 136 0.53 0.68 -12.51
C CYS A 136 1.91 0.45 -11.88
N SER A 137 2.83 -0.04 -12.72
CA SER A 137 4.22 -0.21 -12.31
C SER A 137 5.00 1.09 -12.53
N TYR A 138 6.19 1.19 -11.93
CA TYR A 138 7.10 2.28 -12.20
C TYR A 138 7.52 2.31 -13.67
N GLU A 139 7.75 1.15 -14.26
CA GLU A 139 8.12 1.04 -15.66
C GLU A 139 7.01 1.54 -16.58
N PHE A 140 5.76 1.18 -16.27
CA PHE A 140 4.61 1.63 -17.03
C PHE A 140 4.42 3.14 -16.91
N ALA A 141 4.54 3.68 -15.70
CA ALA A 141 4.46 5.13 -15.48
C ALA A 141 5.55 5.85 -16.29
N ASN A 142 6.75 5.30 -16.32
CA ASN A 142 7.84 5.85 -17.09
C ASN A 142 7.54 5.85 -18.58
N SER A 143 7.00 4.77 -19.12
CA SER A 143 6.73 4.65 -20.56
C SER A 143 5.52 5.46 -21.01
N GLN A 144 4.58 5.73 -20.10
CA GLN A 144 3.32 6.42 -20.41
C GLN A 144 3.19 7.76 -19.69
N THR A 145 4.31 8.38 -19.38
CA THR A 145 4.36 9.58 -18.53
C THR A 145 3.43 10.68 -19.04
N THR A 146 3.49 10.99 -20.32
CA THR A 146 2.73 12.10 -20.89
C THR A 146 1.22 11.92 -20.67
N LYS A 147 0.73 10.70 -20.82
CA LYS A 147 -0.70 10.41 -20.61
C LYS A 147 -1.08 10.48 -19.14
N MET A 148 -0.13 10.24 -18.24
CA MET A 148 -0.41 10.12 -16.81
C MET A 148 -0.21 11.43 -16.05
N ILE A 149 0.25 12.49 -16.69
CA ILE A 149 0.32 13.81 -16.07
C ILE A 149 -1.08 14.43 -16.14
N CYS A 150 -1.78 14.38 -15.03
CA CYS A 150 -3.13 14.93 -14.92
C CYS A 150 -3.36 15.27 -13.43
N PRO A 151 -4.41 16.00 -13.11
CA PRO A 151 -4.61 16.44 -11.72
C PRO A 151 -5.19 15.31 -10.85
N TRP A 152 -4.35 14.32 -10.53
CA TRP A 152 -4.72 13.26 -9.60
C TRP A 152 -5.05 13.86 -8.24
N ASP A 153 -6.11 13.36 -7.62
CA ASP A 153 -6.39 13.71 -6.22
C ASP A 153 -5.36 13.11 -5.28
N LEU A 154 -4.90 11.90 -5.58
CA LEU A 154 -3.94 11.20 -4.75
C LEU A 154 -3.09 10.28 -5.62
N VAL A 155 -1.78 10.32 -5.42
CA VAL A 155 -0.85 9.35 -5.97
C VAL A 155 -0.17 8.65 -4.81
N VAL A 156 -0.19 7.33 -4.81
CA VAL A 156 0.50 6.52 -3.81
C VAL A 156 1.68 5.84 -4.50
N CYS A 157 2.89 6.05 -3.98
CA CYS A 157 4.10 5.43 -4.52
C CYS A 157 4.57 4.38 -3.52
N ASP A 158 4.37 3.11 -3.87
CA ASP A 158 4.80 2.00 -3.01
C ASP A 158 6.25 1.65 -3.30
N GLU A 159 6.97 1.20 -2.27
CA GLU A 159 8.41 0.95 -2.35
C GLU A 159 9.11 2.17 -2.96
N ALA A 160 8.81 3.32 -2.40
CA ALA A 160 9.21 4.61 -2.97
C ALA A 160 10.72 4.86 -2.90
N HIS A 161 11.47 4.00 -2.19
CA HIS A 161 12.93 4.07 -2.22
C HIS A 161 13.46 3.99 -3.67
N ARG A 162 12.67 3.45 -4.59
CA ARG A 162 12.99 3.43 -6.00
C ARG A 162 13.23 4.83 -6.58
N LEU A 163 12.70 5.86 -5.92
CA LEU A 163 12.75 7.25 -6.39
C LEU A 163 13.87 8.05 -5.72
N ARG A 164 14.67 7.44 -4.84
CA ARG A 164 15.72 8.16 -4.08
C ARG A 164 16.77 8.80 -4.99
N SER A 165 17.02 8.22 -6.14
CA SER A 165 18.04 8.73 -7.08
C SER A 165 17.59 9.95 -7.88
N TYR A 166 16.38 10.46 -7.63
CA TYR A 166 15.88 11.65 -8.32
C TYR A 166 16.82 12.85 -8.18
N TRP A 167 17.53 12.95 -7.05
CA TRP A 167 18.43 14.06 -6.80
C TRP A 167 19.54 14.18 -7.85
N THR A 168 19.92 13.09 -8.51
CA THR A 168 20.99 13.11 -9.51
C THR A 168 20.63 13.87 -10.79
N GLY A 169 19.35 14.05 -11.06
CA GLY A 169 18.89 14.65 -12.29
C GLY A 169 18.99 13.75 -13.50
N GLN A 170 19.49 12.52 -13.33
CA GLN A 170 19.73 11.60 -14.45
C GLN A 170 18.87 10.35 -14.39
N ALA A 171 18.17 10.11 -13.29
CA ALA A 171 17.31 8.93 -13.12
C ALA A 171 16.01 9.14 -13.92
N LYS A 172 15.85 8.38 -14.99
CA LYS A 172 14.73 8.58 -15.92
C LYS A 172 13.39 8.25 -15.29
N ILE A 173 13.31 7.09 -14.61
CA ILE A 173 12.05 6.67 -13.99
C ILE A 173 11.66 7.64 -12.88
N ALA A 174 12.61 7.98 -12.01
CA ALA A 174 12.32 8.91 -10.91
C ALA A 174 11.91 10.29 -11.44
N GLY A 175 12.56 10.77 -12.48
CA GLY A 175 12.22 12.05 -13.10
C GLY A 175 10.82 12.06 -13.70
N ASN A 176 10.44 11.00 -14.37
CA ASN A 176 9.11 10.91 -14.98
C ASN A 176 8.02 10.74 -13.91
N VAL A 177 8.26 9.94 -12.88
CA VAL A 177 7.30 9.80 -11.78
C VAL A 177 7.15 11.14 -11.04
N ALA A 178 8.24 11.89 -10.88
CA ALA A 178 8.17 13.22 -10.28
C ALA A 178 7.25 14.16 -11.09
N ARG A 179 7.32 14.09 -12.43
CA ARG A 179 6.42 14.89 -13.27
C ARG A 179 4.96 14.56 -12.99
N ILE A 180 4.67 13.28 -12.82
CA ILE A 180 3.30 12.84 -12.48
C ILE A 180 2.89 13.39 -11.10
N CYS A 181 3.76 13.24 -10.11
CA CYS A 181 3.47 13.66 -8.73
C CYS A 181 3.36 15.17 -8.60
N HIS A 182 4.14 15.93 -9.37
CA HIS A 182 4.06 17.39 -9.31
C HIS A 182 2.70 17.91 -9.79
N ALA A 183 2.02 17.15 -10.66
CA ALA A 183 0.70 17.52 -11.14
C ALA A 183 -0.42 17.05 -10.20
N ALA A 184 -0.10 16.17 -9.25
CA ALA A 184 -1.08 15.62 -8.33
C ALA A 184 -1.33 16.58 -7.15
N THR A 185 -2.52 16.50 -6.58
CA THR A 185 -2.85 17.27 -5.40
C THR A 185 -2.09 16.77 -4.16
N LYS A 186 -1.98 15.45 -4.03
CA LYS A 186 -1.33 14.83 -2.87
C LYS A 186 -0.59 13.57 -3.28
N THR A 187 0.57 13.36 -2.70
CA THR A 187 1.35 12.14 -2.90
C THR A 187 1.63 11.49 -1.54
N VAL A 188 1.44 10.19 -1.45
CA VAL A 188 1.81 9.41 -0.26
C VAL A 188 2.87 8.42 -0.69
N MET A 189 4.03 8.50 -0.07
CA MET A 189 5.14 7.58 -0.35
C MET A 189 5.24 6.54 0.75
N LEU A 190 5.40 5.28 0.36
CA LEU A 190 5.54 4.18 1.29
C LEU A 190 6.92 3.57 1.12
N THR A 191 7.75 3.65 2.15
CA THR A 191 9.05 3.02 2.11
C THR A 191 9.61 2.84 3.53
N ALA A 192 10.14 1.67 3.81
CA ALA A 192 10.84 1.43 5.08
C ALA A 192 12.26 2.00 5.05
N THR A 193 12.78 2.37 3.87
CA THR A 193 14.16 2.81 3.69
C THR A 193 14.21 4.13 2.91
N PRO A 194 13.73 5.23 3.52
CA PRO A 194 13.72 6.52 2.80
C PRO A 194 15.10 7.12 2.60
N LEU A 195 16.09 6.63 3.32
CA LEU A 195 17.47 7.11 3.29
C LEU A 195 18.37 5.89 3.44
N GLN A 196 19.29 5.68 2.49
CA GLN A 196 20.13 4.48 2.49
C GLN A 196 21.61 4.82 2.55
N ASN A 197 22.16 5.46 1.53
CA ASN A 197 23.59 5.64 1.38
C ASN A 197 24.05 7.09 1.43
N ARG A 198 23.23 8.02 0.97
CA ARG A 198 23.59 9.43 0.87
C ARG A 198 22.45 10.30 1.34
N LEU A 199 22.78 11.40 2.01
CA LEU A 199 21.76 12.31 2.52
C LEU A 199 20.97 12.96 1.36
N GLU A 200 21.59 13.13 0.20
CA GLU A 200 20.90 13.67 -0.98
C GLU A 200 19.73 12.81 -1.41
N GLU A 201 19.70 11.52 -1.05
CA GLU A 201 18.57 10.65 -1.35
C GLU A 201 17.27 11.16 -0.71
N LEU A 202 17.40 11.71 0.50
CA LEU A 202 16.24 12.31 1.18
C LEU A 202 15.74 13.54 0.43
N TYR A 203 16.66 14.39 0.00
CA TYR A 203 16.32 15.54 -0.83
C TYR A 203 15.59 15.09 -2.09
N GLY A 204 16.11 14.05 -2.75
CA GLY A 204 15.51 13.54 -3.96
C GLY A 204 14.09 13.02 -3.73
N LEU A 205 13.92 12.23 -2.67
CA LEU A 205 12.63 11.62 -2.40
C LEU A 205 11.56 12.67 -2.09
N VAL A 206 11.90 13.65 -1.26
CA VAL A 206 10.98 14.74 -0.92
C VAL A 206 10.67 15.60 -2.15
N SER A 207 11.68 15.83 -3.00
CA SER A 207 11.51 16.67 -4.18
C SER A 207 10.58 16.05 -5.22
N VAL A 208 10.36 14.73 -5.19
CA VAL A 208 9.42 14.09 -6.09
C VAL A 208 8.00 14.65 -5.88
N PHE A 209 7.62 14.96 -4.65
CA PHE A 209 6.28 15.50 -4.40
C PHE A 209 6.28 16.96 -3.95
N ALA A 210 7.39 17.45 -3.39
CA ALA A 210 7.48 18.83 -2.91
C ALA A 210 8.82 19.43 -3.35
N PRO A 211 8.93 19.82 -4.65
CA PRO A 211 10.21 20.21 -5.20
C PRO A 211 10.83 21.46 -4.55
N ASP A 212 10.01 22.28 -3.92
CA ASP A 212 10.50 23.52 -3.27
C ASP A 212 10.69 23.36 -1.76
N TYR A 213 10.47 22.17 -1.21
CA TYR A 213 10.50 21.99 0.25
C TYR A 213 11.87 22.36 0.84
N PHE A 214 12.96 21.94 0.20
CA PHE A 214 14.33 22.27 0.62
C PHE A 214 14.96 23.36 -0.24
N HIS A 215 14.17 24.04 -1.03
CA HIS A 215 14.52 25.10 -1.96
C HIS A 215 15.33 24.59 -3.17
N SER A 216 16.53 24.03 -2.92
CA SER A 216 17.41 23.54 -3.96
C SER A 216 18.39 22.53 -3.40
N LEU A 217 18.99 21.73 -4.26
CA LEU A 217 20.03 20.78 -3.85
C LEU A 217 21.24 21.51 -3.26
N ASP A 218 21.61 22.66 -3.85
CA ASP A 218 22.73 23.43 -3.34
C ASP A 218 22.47 23.93 -1.91
N ALA A 219 21.28 24.43 -1.65
CA ALA A 219 20.90 24.88 -0.32
C ALA A 219 20.89 23.72 0.66
N PHE A 220 20.36 22.56 0.24
CA PHE A 220 20.31 21.37 1.08
C PHE A 220 21.71 20.92 1.49
N ARG A 221 22.65 20.88 0.51
CA ARG A 221 24.03 20.50 0.78
C ARG A 221 24.70 21.48 1.73
N GLU A 222 24.50 22.78 1.50
CA GLU A 222 25.10 23.83 2.34
C GLU A 222 24.63 23.72 3.79
N ARG A 223 23.34 23.47 3.98
CA ARG A 223 22.78 23.44 5.34
C ARG A 223 23.08 22.13 6.07
N TYR A 224 23.06 20.99 5.36
CA TYR A 224 23.00 19.70 6.02
C TYR A 224 24.20 18.78 5.77
N LEU A 225 24.95 19.00 4.69
CA LEU A 225 26.09 18.16 4.35
C LEU A 225 27.42 18.81 4.69
N ASP A 226 27.52 20.12 4.52
CA ASP A 226 28.76 20.85 4.72
C ASP A 226 28.85 21.49 6.10
N ASN A 227 28.05 21.04 7.05
CA ASN A 227 28.02 21.58 8.39
C ASN A 227 28.83 20.67 9.32
N PRO A 228 30.04 21.12 9.78
CA PRO A 228 30.92 20.26 10.57
C PRO A 228 30.47 20.03 12.00
N ASN A 229 29.53 20.83 12.53
CA ASN A 229 29.13 20.78 13.93
C ASN A 229 27.93 19.91 14.21
N GLY A 230 27.32 19.30 13.18
CA GLY A 230 26.17 18.41 13.36
C GLY A 230 24.88 19.08 13.77
N VAL A 231 24.83 20.40 13.86
CA VAL A 231 23.63 21.13 14.25
C VAL A 231 22.53 20.99 13.20
N GLY A 232 22.92 20.82 11.94
CA GLY A 232 21.98 20.66 10.85
C GLY A 232 21.09 19.44 10.96
N ASN A 233 21.56 18.37 11.63
CA ASN A 233 20.75 17.16 11.76
C ASN A 233 19.50 17.36 12.61
N ASP A 234 19.60 18.20 13.67
CA ASP A 234 18.41 18.49 14.49
C ASP A 234 17.38 19.28 13.69
N ASP A 235 17.84 20.27 12.91
CA ASP A 235 16.97 21.06 12.07
C ASP A 235 16.36 20.19 10.97
N LEU A 236 17.16 19.32 10.36
CA LEU A 236 16.66 18.41 9.33
C LEU A 236 15.62 17.45 9.90
N ALA A 237 15.86 16.89 11.08
CA ALA A 237 14.91 15.99 11.72
C ALA A 237 13.57 16.71 11.97
N ALA A 238 13.61 17.96 12.41
CA ALA A 238 12.39 18.75 12.64
C ALA A 238 11.62 18.96 11.34
N ARG A 239 12.34 19.24 10.25
CA ARG A 239 11.67 19.44 8.95
C ARG A 239 11.10 18.14 8.42
N VAL A 240 11.81 17.02 8.58
CA VAL A 240 11.34 15.72 8.13
C VAL A 240 10.13 15.29 8.95
N ALA A 241 10.07 15.62 10.23
CA ALA A 241 8.94 15.27 11.09
C ALA A 241 7.64 15.89 10.60
N GLN A 242 7.68 16.96 9.82
CA GLN A 242 6.48 17.59 9.27
C GLN A 242 5.92 16.84 8.06
N ILE A 243 6.75 16.03 7.39
CA ILE A 243 6.34 15.35 6.16
C ILE A 243 6.56 13.84 6.18
N ALA A 244 7.09 13.30 7.28
CA ALA A 244 7.35 11.87 7.37
C ALA A 244 6.92 11.33 8.72
N LYS A 245 6.40 10.12 8.69
CA LYS A 245 5.96 9.39 9.88
C LYS A 245 6.66 8.04 9.90
N ARG A 246 7.25 7.68 11.04
CA ARG A 246 7.94 6.40 11.18
C ARG A 246 7.69 5.83 12.56
N THR A 247 7.15 4.63 12.59
CA THR A 247 6.99 3.84 13.81
C THR A 247 7.97 2.67 13.72
N LEU A 248 8.68 2.41 14.80
CA LEU A 248 9.60 1.28 14.87
C LEU A 248 8.87 0.07 15.48
N ARG A 249 9.34 -1.12 15.10
CA ARG A 249 8.73 -2.34 15.63
C ARG A 249 8.78 -2.38 17.15
N LYS A 250 9.84 -1.85 17.75
CA LYS A 250 9.98 -1.82 19.21
C LYS A 250 8.89 -0.97 19.88
N ASP A 251 8.36 0.02 19.17
CA ASP A 251 7.30 0.87 19.71
C ASP A 251 5.91 0.26 19.52
N ALA A 252 5.76 -0.67 18.58
CA ALA A 252 4.48 -1.32 18.27
C ALA A 252 4.39 -2.74 18.81
N ASP A 253 5.37 -3.21 19.57
CA ASP A 253 5.46 -4.61 19.97
C ASP A 253 4.35 -5.05 20.92
N LYS A 254 3.67 -4.13 21.57
CA LYS A 254 2.50 -4.45 22.42
C LYS A 254 1.25 -4.77 21.60
N TYR A 255 1.21 -4.34 20.36
CA TYR A 255 0.00 -4.41 19.52
C TYR A 255 0.11 -5.42 18.39
N ILE A 256 1.32 -5.86 18.05
CA ILE A 256 1.58 -6.81 16.96
C ILE A 256 2.49 -7.91 17.48
N ARG A 257 2.12 -9.15 17.18
CA ARG A 257 2.99 -10.30 17.45
C ARG A 257 3.83 -10.56 16.21
N PHE A 258 5.15 -10.56 16.37
CA PHE A 258 6.09 -10.85 15.29
C PHE A 258 6.54 -12.30 15.41
N THR A 259 6.34 -13.05 14.33
CA THR A 259 6.73 -14.46 14.25
C THR A 259 8.02 -14.61 13.45
N GLN A 260 8.65 -15.76 13.57
CA GLN A 260 9.96 -16.02 12.95
C GLN A 260 9.83 -16.98 11.78
N ARG A 261 10.78 -16.89 10.88
CA ARG A 261 10.93 -17.87 9.79
C ARG A 261 11.81 -19.01 10.30
N MET A 262 11.39 -20.22 10.00
CA MET A 262 12.13 -21.44 10.38
C MET A 262 12.56 -22.13 9.08
N PRO A 263 13.84 -22.03 8.69
CA PRO A 263 14.27 -22.61 7.43
C PRO A 263 14.42 -24.13 7.51
N LEU A 264 14.10 -24.78 6.40
CA LEU A 264 14.32 -26.22 6.23
C LEU A 264 14.87 -26.42 4.82
N THR A 265 16.13 -26.79 4.73
CA THR A 265 16.78 -27.02 3.44
C THR A 265 16.89 -28.53 3.19
N VAL A 266 16.36 -28.96 2.06
CA VAL A 266 16.36 -30.38 1.68
C VAL A 266 17.27 -30.56 0.48
N ALA A 267 18.30 -31.37 0.63
CA ALA A 267 19.25 -31.65 -0.43
C ALA A 267 18.72 -32.74 -1.35
N PHE A 268 18.98 -32.62 -2.65
CA PHE A 268 18.69 -33.65 -3.61
C PHE A 268 19.86 -33.77 -4.60
N THR A 269 20.05 -34.99 -5.13
CA THR A 269 21.06 -35.25 -6.15
C THR A 269 20.34 -35.60 -7.45
N PRO A 270 20.52 -34.81 -8.52
CA PRO A 270 19.85 -35.11 -9.78
C PRO A 270 20.36 -36.40 -10.38
N SER A 271 19.54 -37.08 -11.17
CA SER A 271 19.93 -38.28 -11.89
C SER A 271 20.96 -37.94 -12.99
N PRO A 272 21.73 -38.89 -13.46
CA PRO A 272 22.65 -38.61 -14.57
C PRO A 272 21.95 -38.02 -15.78
N GLU A 273 20.74 -38.45 -16.09
CA GLU A 273 19.97 -37.95 -17.22
C GLU A 273 19.57 -36.47 -17.00
N GLU A 274 19.22 -36.12 -15.76
CA GLU A 274 18.91 -34.71 -15.41
C GLU A 274 20.14 -33.82 -15.56
N VAL A 275 21.32 -34.34 -15.15
CA VAL A 275 22.58 -33.60 -15.30
C VAL A 275 22.91 -33.42 -16.78
N GLN A 276 22.72 -34.44 -17.59
CA GLN A 276 22.97 -34.36 -19.04
C GLN A 276 22.07 -33.32 -19.69
N LEU A 277 20.79 -33.31 -19.34
CA LEU A 277 19.84 -32.34 -19.87
C LEU A 277 20.27 -30.91 -19.51
N TYR A 278 20.63 -30.72 -18.25
CA TYR A 278 21.06 -29.37 -17.79
C TYR A 278 22.31 -28.94 -18.56
N ASP A 279 23.31 -29.82 -18.69
CA ASP A 279 24.57 -29.46 -19.36
C ASP A 279 24.35 -29.10 -20.83
N LYS A 280 23.49 -29.84 -21.51
CA LYS A 280 23.22 -29.58 -22.94
C LYS A 280 22.48 -28.29 -23.14
N ILE A 281 21.45 -27.98 -22.34
CA ILE A 281 20.69 -26.74 -22.47
C ILE A 281 21.56 -25.55 -22.05
N ASN A 282 22.35 -25.71 -20.97
CA ASN A 282 23.24 -24.65 -20.52
C ASN A 282 24.23 -24.27 -21.62
N GLU A 283 24.84 -25.25 -22.27
CA GLU A 283 25.79 -25.02 -23.37
C GLU A 283 25.11 -24.31 -24.54
N TYR A 284 23.88 -24.74 -24.87
CA TYR A 284 23.09 -24.09 -25.91
C TYR A 284 22.83 -22.62 -25.59
N LEU A 285 22.41 -22.32 -24.37
CA LEU A 285 22.06 -20.93 -23.96
C LEU A 285 23.30 -20.03 -23.88
N GLN A 286 24.50 -20.63 -23.80
CA GLN A 286 25.74 -19.85 -23.72
C GLN A 286 26.30 -19.46 -25.08
N ARG A 287 25.65 -19.87 -26.18
CA ARG A 287 26.09 -19.48 -27.53
C ARG A 287 25.93 -18.00 -27.74
N SER A 288 26.82 -17.43 -28.58
CA SER A 288 26.80 -16.00 -28.87
C SER A 288 25.57 -15.58 -29.68
N PHE A 289 25.01 -16.51 -30.48
CA PHE A 289 23.85 -16.23 -31.32
C PHE A 289 22.91 -17.44 -31.33
N LEU A 290 21.61 -17.16 -31.23
CA LEU A 290 20.56 -18.20 -31.32
C LEU A 290 19.45 -17.66 -32.23
N TRP A 291 19.05 -18.48 -33.21
CA TRP A 291 17.91 -18.12 -34.07
C TRP A 291 16.59 -18.12 -33.30
N ALA A 292 16.48 -18.92 -32.25
CA ALA A 292 15.24 -19.09 -31.52
C ALA A 292 14.84 -17.85 -30.71
N PHE A 293 15.80 -17.03 -30.31
CA PHE A 293 15.52 -15.86 -29.46
C PHE A 293 15.75 -14.56 -30.20
N ALA A 294 14.75 -13.67 -30.15
CA ALA A 294 14.87 -12.34 -30.70
C ALA A 294 16.00 -11.57 -29.99
N LYS A 295 16.76 -10.79 -30.76
CA LYS A 295 17.92 -10.06 -30.25
C LYS A 295 17.53 -9.14 -29.10
N SER A 296 16.39 -8.47 -29.22
CA SER A 296 15.93 -7.53 -28.20
C SER A 296 15.50 -8.21 -26.90
N GLN A 297 15.21 -9.51 -26.93
CA GLN A 297 14.73 -10.27 -25.78
C GLN A 297 15.65 -11.42 -25.42
N ARG A 298 16.86 -11.42 -25.90
CA ARG A 298 17.79 -12.56 -25.76
C ARG A 298 17.96 -12.97 -24.31
N HIS A 299 18.31 -12.05 -23.44
CA HIS A 299 18.60 -12.37 -22.03
C HIS A 299 17.35 -12.75 -21.26
N LEU A 300 16.24 -12.09 -21.57
CA LEU A 300 14.98 -12.41 -20.88
C LEU A 300 14.49 -13.80 -21.29
N SER A 301 14.60 -14.14 -22.56
CA SER A 301 14.20 -15.45 -23.07
C SER A 301 15.07 -16.56 -22.47
N ALA A 302 16.37 -16.32 -22.38
CA ALA A 302 17.29 -17.30 -21.75
C ALA A 302 16.93 -17.49 -20.27
N LEU A 303 16.61 -16.41 -19.58
CA LEU A 303 16.22 -16.48 -18.16
C LEU A 303 14.96 -17.34 -17.99
N ILE A 304 13.95 -17.13 -18.84
CA ILE A 304 12.72 -17.93 -18.78
C ILE A 304 13.03 -19.41 -19.01
N MET A 305 13.87 -19.72 -20.01
CA MET A 305 14.27 -21.08 -20.29
C MET A 305 14.97 -21.72 -19.09
N ARG A 306 15.88 -20.98 -18.46
CA ARG A 306 16.59 -21.49 -17.28
C ARG A 306 15.63 -21.76 -16.12
N LYS A 307 14.63 -20.91 -15.94
CA LYS A 307 13.62 -21.12 -14.91
C LYS A 307 12.83 -22.42 -15.16
N ARG A 308 12.45 -22.65 -16.41
CA ARG A 308 11.71 -23.88 -16.75
C ARG A 308 12.60 -25.11 -16.55
N LEU A 309 13.85 -25.01 -16.92
CA LEU A 309 14.82 -26.11 -16.71
C LEU A 309 14.97 -26.42 -15.22
N GLY A 310 15.07 -25.39 -14.38
CA GLY A 310 15.17 -25.57 -12.94
C GLY A 310 13.90 -26.07 -12.30
N SER A 311 12.76 -25.91 -12.97
CA SER A 311 11.46 -26.33 -12.45
C SER A 311 11.26 -27.84 -12.60
N SER A 312 11.26 -28.34 -13.83
CA SER A 312 11.11 -29.77 -14.07
C SER A 312 11.50 -30.10 -15.51
N SER A 313 11.79 -31.38 -15.73
CA SER A 313 12.05 -31.88 -17.09
C SER A 313 10.82 -31.73 -17.98
N PHE A 314 9.63 -31.88 -17.40
CA PHE A 314 8.37 -31.71 -18.14
C PHE A 314 8.14 -30.27 -18.56
N ALA A 315 8.43 -29.32 -17.68
CA ALA A 315 8.26 -27.89 -17.97
C ALA A 315 9.18 -27.44 -19.09
N VAL A 316 10.46 -27.81 -19.03
CA VAL A 316 11.41 -27.39 -20.05
C VAL A 316 11.14 -28.12 -21.38
N ALA A 317 10.67 -29.36 -21.36
CA ALA A 317 10.29 -30.06 -22.58
C ALA A 317 9.17 -29.32 -23.31
N THR A 318 8.14 -28.89 -22.60
CA THR A 318 7.04 -28.17 -23.18
C THR A 318 7.51 -26.85 -23.79
N THR A 319 8.36 -26.13 -23.09
CA THR A 319 8.91 -24.85 -23.56
C THR A 319 9.78 -25.06 -24.80
N LEU A 320 10.63 -26.10 -24.80
CA LEU A 320 11.49 -26.40 -25.94
C LEU A 320 10.68 -26.75 -27.18
N GLU A 321 9.62 -27.55 -27.00
CA GLU A 321 8.74 -27.92 -28.11
C GLU A 321 8.05 -26.71 -28.69
N ARG A 322 7.58 -25.82 -27.86
CA ARG A 322 6.92 -24.59 -28.30
C ARG A 322 7.86 -23.71 -29.09
N ILE A 323 9.09 -23.53 -28.62
CA ILE A 323 10.10 -22.73 -29.30
C ILE A 323 10.46 -23.37 -30.64
N ALA A 324 10.65 -24.68 -30.67
CA ALA A 324 10.98 -25.42 -31.89
C ALA A 324 9.87 -25.28 -32.93
N ASP A 325 8.62 -25.40 -32.51
CA ASP A 325 7.47 -25.27 -33.42
C ASP A 325 7.42 -23.86 -34.02
N ARG A 326 7.64 -22.84 -33.22
CA ARG A 326 7.64 -21.47 -33.69
C ARG A 326 8.76 -21.20 -34.67
N LEU A 327 9.97 -21.64 -34.33
CA LEU A 327 11.13 -21.47 -35.22
C LEU A 327 10.92 -22.20 -36.55
N GLU A 328 10.35 -23.41 -36.51
CA GLU A 328 10.02 -24.15 -37.70
C GLU A 328 9.00 -23.42 -38.59
N SER A 329 8.01 -22.80 -37.99
CA SER A 329 7.01 -22.03 -38.76
C SER A 329 7.65 -20.82 -39.43
N GLU A 330 8.66 -20.21 -38.79
CA GLU A 330 9.38 -19.08 -39.40
C GLU A 330 10.22 -19.58 -40.59
N VAL A 331 10.81 -20.75 -40.50
CA VAL A 331 11.54 -21.37 -41.61
C VAL A 331 10.59 -21.57 -42.79
N LYS A 332 9.42 -22.13 -42.55
CA LYS A 332 8.43 -22.40 -43.59
C LYS A 332 7.92 -21.09 -44.25
N ALA A 333 7.80 -20.03 -43.48
CA ALA A 333 7.37 -18.73 -43.98
C ALA A 333 8.48 -18.00 -44.75
N GLY A 334 9.74 -18.43 -44.57
CA GLY A 334 10.87 -17.78 -45.19
C GLY A 334 11.26 -16.44 -44.59
N ARG A 335 10.86 -16.17 -43.39
CA ARG A 335 11.15 -14.89 -42.71
C ARG A 335 11.20 -15.06 -41.20
N ARG A 336 12.09 -14.32 -40.57
CA ARG A 336 12.28 -14.31 -39.15
C ARG A 336 11.52 -13.13 -38.52
N ARG A 337 10.68 -13.41 -37.57
CA ARG A 337 9.96 -12.39 -36.79
C ARG A 337 10.74 -12.07 -35.52
N ASN A 338 10.92 -10.78 -35.26
CA ASN A 338 11.63 -10.31 -34.06
C ASN A 338 10.67 -9.89 -32.95
N ASP A 339 9.38 -10.10 -33.15
CA ASP A 339 8.42 -9.87 -32.09
C ASP A 339 8.56 -10.95 -31.02
N ALA A 340 7.80 -10.85 -29.99
CA ALA A 340 8.07 -11.58 -28.72
C ALA A 340 7.80 -13.07 -28.74
N GLY A 341 7.89 -13.74 -29.79
CA GLY A 341 7.87 -15.18 -29.97
C GLY A 341 7.27 -16.05 -28.88
N GLY A 342 7.50 -17.36 -28.99
CA GLY A 342 6.80 -18.34 -28.21
C GLY A 342 6.92 -18.25 -26.68
N LEU A 343 7.92 -17.57 -26.17
CA LEU A 343 8.07 -17.45 -24.72
C LEU A 343 7.14 -16.41 -24.10
N VAL A 344 6.80 -15.37 -24.86
CA VAL A 344 5.88 -14.33 -24.35
C VAL A 344 4.45 -14.87 -24.17
N ASP A 345 4.12 -15.90 -24.96
CA ASP A 345 2.81 -16.56 -24.85
C ASP A 345 2.75 -17.60 -23.73
N ASP A 346 3.83 -17.80 -22.99
CA ASP A 346 3.86 -18.72 -21.85
C ASP A 346 2.83 -18.25 -20.82
N PRO A 347 1.85 -19.09 -20.46
CA PRO A 347 0.82 -18.68 -19.51
C PRO A 347 1.32 -18.49 -18.09
N ASP A 348 2.52 -18.94 -17.80
CA ASP A 348 3.09 -18.93 -16.44
C ASP A 348 4.01 -17.74 -16.18
N LEU A 349 4.11 -16.78 -17.11
CA LEU A 349 4.92 -15.59 -16.87
C LEU A 349 4.31 -14.76 -15.76
N THR A 350 5.17 -14.30 -14.84
CA THR A 350 4.73 -13.34 -13.83
C THR A 350 4.39 -12.01 -14.50
N SER A 351 3.59 -11.19 -13.83
CA SER A 351 3.22 -9.89 -14.38
C SER A 351 4.44 -9.01 -14.65
N GLU A 352 5.47 -9.12 -13.80
CA GLU A 352 6.71 -8.38 -13.93
C GLU A 352 7.46 -8.76 -15.24
N VAL A 353 7.60 -10.06 -15.48
CA VAL A 353 8.27 -10.56 -16.69
C VAL A 353 7.45 -10.24 -17.94
N ARG A 354 6.13 -10.38 -17.84
CA ARG A 354 5.24 -10.09 -18.97
C ARG A 354 5.33 -8.62 -19.38
N GLU A 355 5.33 -7.72 -18.41
CA GLU A 355 5.47 -6.28 -18.69
C GLU A 355 6.82 -5.97 -19.32
N ALA A 356 7.91 -6.57 -18.82
CA ALA A 356 9.25 -6.39 -19.38
C ALA A 356 9.32 -6.91 -20.79
N SER A 357 8.67 -8.06 -21.07
CA SER A 357 8.62 -8.61 -22.43
C SER A 357 7.91 -7.67 -23.40
N GLU A 358 6.75 -7.15 -22.98
CA GLU A 358 5.98 -6.22 -23.82
C GLU A 358 6.74 -4.95 -24.11
N ALA A 359 7.53 -4.47 -23.15
CA ALA A 359 8.31 -3.23 -23.33
C ALA A 359 9.44 -3.40 -24.31
N SER A 360 9.92 -4.61 -24.55
CA SER A 360 11.04 -4.90 -25.43
C SER A 360 10.65 -5.50 -26.78
N ILE A 361 9.37 -5.49 -27.13
CA ILE A 361 8.90 -6.07 -28.41
C ILE A 361 9.46 -5.27 -29.60
N ASP A 362 10.01 -6.01 -30.59
CA ASP A 362 10.47 -5.49 -31.87
C ASP A 362 9.62 -6.14 -32.96
N THR A 363 8.85 -5.33 -33.68
CA THR A 363 7.91 -5.83 -34.71
C THR A 363 8.57 -6.03 -36.06
N SER A 364 9.87 -5.78 -36.20
CA SER A 364 10.57 -5.95 -37.49
C SER A 364 10.57 -7.40 -37.95
N VAL A 365 10.60 -7.58 -39.25
CA VAL A 365 10.60 -8.91 -39.88
C VAL A 365 11.80 -8.95 -40.85
N GLU A 366 12.58 -10.04 -40.76
CA GLU A 366 13.75 -10.23 -41.61
C GLU A 366 13.49 -11.35 -42.63
N GLN A 367 13.82 -11.14 -43.87
CA GLN A 367 13.82 -12.20 -44.88
C GLN A 367 15.05 -13.10 -44.67
N ILE A 368 14.89 -14.39 -44.86
CA ILE A 368 15.96 -15.36 -44.65
C ILE A 368 16.33 -16.03 -46.01
N ASP A 369 17.63 -16.25 -46.20
CA ASP A 369 18.15 -16.94 -47.38
C ASP A 369 18.23 -18.47 -47.12
N SER A 370 18.63 -19.23 -48.09
CA SER A 370 18.68 -20.68 -47.99
C SER A 370 19.70 -21.19 -46.96
N GLY A 371 20.85 -20.48 -46.85
CA GLY A 371 21.84 -20.79 -45.81
C GLY A 371 21.36 -20.57 -44.42
N GLN A 372 20.67 -19.44 -44.20
CA GLN A 372 20.08 -19.13 -42.93
C GLN A 372 18.97 -20.12 -42.58
N ARG A 373 18.16 -20.48 -43.59
CA ARG A 373 17.08 -21.46 -43.38
C ARG A 373 17.64 -22.81 -42.89
N ALA A 374 18.78 -23.27 -43.49
CA ALA A 374 19.43 -24.50 -43.08
C ALA A 374 19.93 -24.43 -41.63
N GLU A 375 20.51 -23.28 -41.27
CA GLU A 375 20.96 -23.05 -39.87
C GLU A 375 19.79 -23.09 -38.90
N MET A 376 18.67 -22.47 -39.24
CA MET A 376 17.47 -22.44 -38.41
C MET A 376 16.92 -23.86 -38.25
N LEU A 377 16.89 -24.65 -39.32
CA LEU A 377 16.42 -26.03 -39.26
C LEU A 377 17.31 -26.89 -38.34
N ASP A 378 18.64 -26.67 -38.37
CA ASP A 378 19.57 -27.37 -37.50
C ASP A 378 19.24 -27.02 -36.03
N GLU A 379 18.96 -25.75 -35.76
CA GLU A 379 18.60 -25.37 -34.39
C GLU A 379 17.25 -25.97 -33.97
N VAL A 380 16.27 -26.04 -34.88
CA VAL A 380 14.98 -26.70 -34.61
C VAL A 380 15.23 -28.17 -34.21
N ASN A 381 16.04 -28.89 -34.97
CA ASN A 381 16.33 -30.27 -34.70
C ASN A 381 17.05 -30.44 -33.37
N GLU A 382 17.95 -29.52 -33.05
CA GLU A 382 18.67 -29.54 -31.77
C GLU A 382 17.69 -29.35 -30.60
N LEU A 383 16.80 -28.36 -30.73
CA LEU A 383 15.78 -28.09 -29.70
C LEU A 383 14.87 -29.31 -29.51
N ARG A 384 14.45 -29.96 -30.60
CA ARG A 384 13.62 -31.16 -30.52
C ARG A 384 14.38 -32.30 -29.85
N GLY A 385 15.69 -32.38 -30.07
CA GLY A 385 16.54 -33.39 -29.39
C GLY A 385 16.58 -33.18 -27.89
N PHE A 386 16.71 -31.90 -27.47
CA PHE A 386 16.67 -31.57 -26.05
C PHE A 386 15.30 -31.92 -25.46
N ALA A 387 14.22 -31.62 -26.18
CA ALA A 387 12.86 -31.90 -25.71
C ALA A 387 12.66 -33.40 -25.58
N GLY A 388 13.18 -34.19 -26.51
CA GLY A 388 13.11 -35.65 -26.43
C GLY A 388 13.84 -36.22 -25.22
N LEU A 389 15.03 -35.69 -24.94
CA LEU A 389 15.78 -36.09 -23.75
C LEU A 389 14.98 -35.72 -22.48
N ALA A 390 14.43 -34.50 -22.44
CA ALA A 390 13.64 -34.05 -21.29
C ALA A 390 12.41 -34.94 -21.08
N ARG A 391 11.73 -35.32 -22.18
CA ARG A 391 10.54 -36.18 -22.08
C ARG A 391 10.90 -37.59 -21.58
N SER A 392 12.13 -38.05 -21.85
CA SER A 392 12.57 -39.36 -21.38
C SER A 392 12.79 -39.40 -19.86
N ILE A 393 12.91 -38.23 -19.23
CA ILE A 393 13.09 -38.13 -17.77
C ILE A 393 11.71 -38.08 -17.12
N THR A 394 11.25 -39.24 -16.63
CA THR A 394 9.88 -39.34 -16.10
C THR A 394 9.82 -39.10 -14.59
N VAL A 395 10.95 -39.13 -13.90
CA VAL A 395 11.03 -38.86 -12.45
C VAL A 395 12.09 -37.81 -12.20
N ASN A 396 11.68 -36.70 -11.58
CA ASN A 396 12.60 -35.64 -11.17
C ASN A 396 12.96 -35.89 -9.70
N GLN A 397 14.24 -35.90 -9.39
CA GLN A 397 14.72 -36.25 -8.04
C GLN A 397 14.29 -35.22 -6.99
N LYS A 398 14.14 -33.96 -7.40
CA LYS A 398 13.64 -32.95 -6.50
C LYS A 398 12.22 -33.29 -6.03
N ALA A 399 11.36 -33.79 -6.91
CA ALA A 399 10.00 -34.20 -6.56
C ALA A 399 9.98 -35.38 -5.60
N VAL A 400 10.93 -36.30 -5.75
CA VAL A 400 11.05 -37.43 -4.82
C VAL A 400 11.33 -36.89 -3.41
N ARG A 401 12.23 -35.90 -3.29
CA ARG A 401 12.58 -35.34 -1.99
C ARG A 401 11.48 -34.42 -1.42
N LEU A 402 10.56 -33.98 -2.27
CA LEU A 402 9.46 -33.13 -1.80
C LEU A 402 8.59 -33.86 -0.76
N VAL A 403 8.36 -35.14 -0.96
CA VAL A 403 7.58 -35.95 -0.02
C VAL A 403 8.24 -35.94 1.36
N ASP A 404 9.56 -36.10 1.42
CA ASP A 404 10.30 -36.04 2.68
C ASP A 404 10.17 -34.66 3.33
N ALA A 405 10.25 -33.61 2.51
CA ALA A 405 10.15 -32.26 3.00
C ALA A 405 8.77 -31.99 3.62
N LEU A 406 7.71 -32.49 2.99
CA LEU A 406 6.37 -32.33 3.51
C LEU A 406 6.18 -33.09 4.83
N GLU A 407 6.71 -34.30 4.94
CA GLU A 407 6.62 -35.09 6.17
C GLU A 407 7.33 -34.35 7.32
N GLN A 408 8.53 -33.85 7.07
CA GLN A 408 9.33 -33.13 8.07
C GLN A 408 8.62 -31.81 8.46
N GLY A 409 8.12 -31.09 7.46
CA GLY A 409 7.46 -29.81 7.71
C GLY A 409 6.17 -29.97 8.50
N PHE A 410 5.36 -30.96 8.16
CA PHE A 410 4.10 -31.20 8.86
C PHE A 410 4.34 -31.63 10.30
N GLU A 411 5.42 -32.39 10.55
CA GLU A 411 5.82 -32.74 11.91
C GLU A 411 6.14 -31.47 12.72
N LYS A 412 6.88 -30.54 12.11
CA LYS A 412 7.20 -29.29 12.78
C LYS A 412 5.95 -28.43 13.02
N LEU A 413 5.00 -28.44 12.07
CA LEU A 413 3.74 -27.71 12.26
C LEU A 413 2.98 -28.25 13.46
N ARG A 414 2.93 -29.58 13.62
CA ARG A 414 2.28 -30.20 14.78
C ARG A 414 2.97 -29.77 16.07
N GLU A 415 4.29 -29.71 16.08
CA GLU A 415 5.06 -29.35 17.27
C GLU A 415 4.75 -27.91 17.72
N ILE A 416 4.56 -26.98 16.79
CA ILE A 416 4.28 -25.58 17.13
C ILE A 416 2.78 -25.28 17.25
N GLY A 417 1.93 -26.28 17.06
CA GLY A 417 0.49 -26.11 17.16
C GLY A 417 -0.15 -25.35 16.00
N ALA A 418 0.52 -25.30 14.85
CA ALA A 418 0.01 -24.60 13.67
C ALA A 418 -0.86 -25.53 12.83
N PRO A 419 -1.76 -24.97 12.01
CA PRO A 419 -2.55 -25.82 11.10
C PRO A 419 -1.64 -26.61 10.16
N GLU A 420 -2.04 -27.84 9.87
CA GLU A 420 -1.27 -28.72 9.00
C GLU A 420 -1.61 -28.40 7.54
N LYS A 421 -1.04 -27.33 7.04
CA LYS A 421 -1.24 -26.83 5.68
C LYS A 421 0.10 -26.35 5.13
N ALA A 422 0.29 -26.50 3.81
CA ALA A 422 1.48 -25.98 3.14
C ALA A 422 1.11 -25.48 1.76
N ILE A 423 1.74 -24.38 1.35
CA ILE A 423 1.68 -23.91 -0.03
C ILE A 423 3.00 -24.25 -0.72
N ILE A 424 2.91 -24.84 -1.90
CA ILE A 424 4.06 -25.20 -2.72
C ILE A 424 4.06 -24.29 -3.95
N PHE A 425 5.14 -23.53 -4.11
CA PHE A 425 5.29 -22.62 -5.25
C PHE A 425 6.13 -23.26 -6.35
N THR A 426 5.63 -23.18 -7.57
CA THR A 426 6.36 -23.55 -8.76
C THR A 426 6.18 -22.50 -9.84
N ASP A 427 7.12 -22.46 -10.80
CA ASP A 427 7.04 -21.49 -11.91
C ASP A 427 6.15 -21.98 -13.06
N SER A 428 5.69 -23.21 -13.04
CA SER A 428 5.12 -23.82 -14.23
C SER A 428 3.87 -24.65 -13.92
N THR A 429 2.81 -24.45 -14.72
CA THR A 429 1.61 -25.30 -14.63
C THR A 429 1.93 -26.75 -15.01
N VAL A 430 2.91 -26.95 -15.90
CA VAL A 430 3.32 -28.30 -16.27
C VAL A 430 3.94 -29.01 -15.06
N THR A 431 4.82 -28.32 -14.33
CA THR A 431 5.38 -28.86 -13.08
C THR A 431 4.29 -29.07 -12.05
N GLN A 432 3.33 -28.15 -11.96
CA GLN A 432 2.20 -28.27 -11.04
C GLN A 432 1.45 -29.58 -11.27
N ASP A 433 1.14 -29.90 -12.53
CA ASP A 433 0.44 -31.14 -12.86
C ASP A 433 1.26 -32.37 -12.49
N TYR A 434 2.56 -32.34 -12.75
CA TYR A 434 3.46 -33.43 -12.39
C TYR A 434 3.49 -33.63 -10.88
N LEU A 435 3.63 -32.55 -10.12
CA LEU A 435 3.66 -32.60 -8.66
C LEU A 435 2.34 -33.13 -8.10
N ALA A 436 1.21 -32.71 -8.68
CA ALA A 436 -0.09 -33.20 -8.25
C ALA A 436 -0.20 -34.72 -8.42
N ARG A 437 0.23 -35.23 -9.56
CA ARG A 437 0.24 -36.70 -9.80
C ARG A 437 1.18 -37.39 -8.82
N SER A 438 2.38 -36.87 -8.68
CA SER A 438 3.40 -37.47 -7.82
C SER A 438 2.97 -37.49 -6.36
N LEU A 439 2.41 -36.40 -5.86
CA LEU A 439 1.97 -36.30 -4.48
C LEU A 439 0.74 -37.17 -4.22
N THR A 440 -0.18 -37.24 -5.17
CA THR A 440 -1.35 -38.11 -5.06
C THR A 440 -0.93 -39.57 -4.93
N GLU A 441 0.03 -40.02 -5.77
CA GLU A 441 0.57 -41.36 -5.70
C GLU A 441 1.29 -41.65 -4.38
N ALA A 442 1.85 -40.63 -3.76
CA ALA A 442 2.55 -40.76 -2.47
C ALA A 442 1.60 -40.63 -1.26
N GLY A 443 0.30 -40.50 -1.49
CA GLY A 443 -0.69 -40.47 -0.41
C GLY A 443 -1.08 -39.08 0.06
N TRP A 444 -0.69 -38.04 -0.66
CA TRP A 444 -0.97 -36.62 -0.29
C TRP A 444 -2.09 -36.03 -1.10
N GLY A 445 -2.92 -36.84 -1.76
CA GLY A 445 -3.95 -36.32 -2.66
C GLY A 445 -5.17 -35.73 -1.98
N GLU A 446 -5.51 -36.16 -0.75
CA GLU A 446 -6.68 -35.65 -0.05
C GLU A 446 -6.38 -34.23 0.41
N GLY A 447 -7.27 -33.28 0.07
CA GLY A 447 -7.10 -31.88 0.41
C GLY A 447 -6.05 -31.14 -0.42
N LEU A 448 -5.75 -31.68 -1.59
CA LEU A 448 -4.79 -31.06 -2.52
C LEU A 448 -5.52 -30.12 -3.47
N ILE A 449 -5.06 -28.88 -3.56
CA ILE A 449 -5.68 -27.84 -4.36
C ILE A 449 -4.63 -27.31 -5.34
N LEU A 450 -5.02 -27.20 -6.62
CA LEU A 450 -4.18 -26.58 -7.64
C LEU A 450 -4.65 -25.15 -7.89
N PHE A 451 -3.72 -24.21 -7.86
CA PHE A 451 -4.03 -22.79 -8.05
C PHE A 451 -3.15 -22.28 -9.20
N ASN A 452 -3.78 -21.90 -10.31
CA ASN A 452 -3.06 -21.41 -11.49
C ASN A 452 -3.87 -20.32 -12.19
N GLY A 453 -3.39 -19.88 -13.34
CA GLY A 453 -3.99 -18.74 -14.03
C GLY A 453 -5.43 -18.95 -14.47
N SER A 454 -5.78 -20.15 -14.90
CA SER A 454 -7.14 -20.43 -15.38
C SER A 454 -8.07 -20.98 -14.30
N ASN A 455 -7.54 -21.79 -13.37
CA ASN A 455 -8.32 -22.42 -12.31
C ASN A 455 -9.53 -23.17 -12.86
N ASP A 456 -9.33 -23.93 -13.94
CA ASP A 456 -10.42 -24.55 -14.69
C ASP A 456 -10.39 -26.07 -14.66
N SER A 457 -9.63 -26.68 -13.76
CA SER A 457 -9.63 -28.14 -13.61
C SER A 457 -11.03 -28.62 -13.15
N PRO A 458 -11.38 -29.89 -13.36
CA PRO A 458 -12.67 -30.40 -12.85
C PRO A 458 -12.85 -30.21 -11.35
N GLU A 459 -11.77 -30.41 -10.58
CA GLU A 459 -11.83 -30.21 -9.13
C GLU A 459 -12.04 -28.74 -8.79
N ALA A 460 -11.36 -27.82 -9.50
CA ALA A 460 -11.55 -26.38 -9.28
C ALA A 460 -12.97 -25.95 -9.61
N LYS A 461 -13.55 -26.51 -10.67
CA LYS A 461 -14.95 -26.22 -11.02
C LYS A 461 -15.91 -26.69 -9.93
N ARG A 462 -15.67 -27.87 -9.37
CA ARG A 462 -16.51 -28.40 -8.30
C ARG A 462 -16.45 -27.50 -7.08
N ILE A 463 -15.24 -27.06 -6.71
CA ILE A 463 -15.03 -26.16 -5.57
C ILE A 463 -15.73 -24.81 -5.82
N TYR A 464 -15.60 -24.28 -7.02
CA TYR A 464 -16.21 -23.01 -7.40
C TYR A 464 -17.73 -23.09 -7.37
N ASP A 465 -18.33 -24.16 -7.90
CA ASP A 465 -19.79 -24.33 -7.92
C ASP A 465 -20.35 -24.40 -6.49
N LYS A 466 -19.68 -25.13 -5.62
CA LYS A 466 -20.08 -25.20 -4.21
C LYS A 466 -19.98 -23.85 -3.53
N TRP A 467 -18.88 -23.12 -3.82
CA TRP A 467 -18.67 -21.80 -3.23
C TRP A 467 -19.75 -20.82 -3.68
N LEU A 468 -20.16 -20.88 -4.95
CA LEU A 468 -21.25 -20.04 -5.47
C LEU A 468 -22.55 -20.35 -4.74
N THR A 469 -22.84 -21.61 -4.53
CA THR A 469 -24.06 -22.03 -3.81
C THR A 469 -24.03 -21.54 -2.36
N ASP A 470 -22.89 -21.71 -1.69
CA ASP A 470 -22.75 -21.35 -0.27
C ASP A 470 -22.84 -19.84 -0.04
N ASN A 471 -22.43 -19.04 -1.03
CA ASN A 471 -22.37 -17.58 -0.90
C ASN A 471 -23.43 -16.85 -1.69
N HIS A 472 -24.40 -17.58 -2.22
CA HIS A 472 -25.52 -16.99 -2.97
C HIS A 472 -26.27 -15.98 -2.11
N GLY A 473 -26.58 -14.84 -2.68
CA GLY A 473 -27.36 -13.80 -2.01
C GLY A 473 -26.55 -12.81 -1.19
N GLY A 474 -25.21 -12.89 -1.30
CA GLY A 474 -24.33 -11.96 -0.56
C GLY A 474 -23.43 -11.17 -1.48
N ASP A 475 -22.53 -10.42 -0.87
CA ASP A 475 -21.62 -9.52 -1.59
C ASP A 475 -20.26 -10.14 -1.89
N LEU A 476 -20.00 -11.40 -1.49
CA LEU A 476 -18.73 -12.07 -1.81
C LEU A 476 -18.64 -12.40 -3.31
N ILE A 477 -19.75 -12.74 -3.93
CA ILE A 477 -19.77 -13.05 -5.35
C ILE A 477 -19.74 -11.73 -6.12
N THR A 478 -18.65 -11.51 -6.86
CA THR A 478 -18.46 -10.26 -7.60
C THR A 478 -19.07 -10.28 -8.98
N GLY A 479 -19.38 -11.48 -9.51
CA GLY A 479 -19.83 -11.64 -10.88
C GLY A 479 -18.68 -11.72 -11.90
N ILE A 480 -17.45 -11.53 -11.45
CA ILE A 480 -16.26 -11.70 -12.29
C ILE A 480 -15.73 -13.11 -12.03
N ALA A 481 -15.91 -14.01 -12.98
CA ALA A 481 -15.67 -15.43 -12.77
C ALA A 481 -14.22 -15.72 -12.35
N ALA A 482 -13.25 -15.04 -12.95
CA ALA A 482 -11.84 -15.28 -12.61
C ALA A 482 -11.54 -14.92 -11.15
N ALA A 483 -12.01 -13.78 -10.68
CA ALA A 483 -11.80 -13.34 -9.31
C ALA A 483 -12.53 -14.26 -8.33
N ASP A 484 -13.74 -14.65 -8.66
CA ASP A 484 -14.56 -15.50 -7.81
C ASP A 484 -13.96 -16.90 -7.70
N ARG A 485 -13.40 -17.45 -8.78
CA ARG A 485 -12.73 -18.75 -8.74
C ARG A 485 -11.51 -18.71 -7.83
N ARG A 486 -10.72 -17.65 -7.91
CA ARG A 486 -9.54 -17.49 -7.05
C ARG A 486 -9.95 -17.47 -5.59
N LYS A 487 -10.98 -16.70 -5.27
CA LYS A 487 -11.48 -16.61 -3.89
C LYS A 487 -11.99 -17.96 -3.41
N ALA A 488 -12.72 -18.68 -4.26
CA ALA A 488 -13.28 -19.99 -3.92
C ALA A 488 -12.17 -20.98 -3.55
N LEU A 489 -11.08 -20.98 -4.33
CA LEU A 489 -9.97 -21.92 -4.07
C LEU A 489 -9.22 -21.56 -2.80
N VAL A 490 -9.01 -20.28 -2.53
CA VAL A 490 -8.35 -19.86 -1.29
C VAL A 490 -9.22 -20.22 -0.07
N ASP A 491 -10.54 -19.99 -0.16
CA ASP A 491 -11.46 -20.35 0.92
C ASP A 491 -11.46 -21.86 1.17
N GLU A 492 -11.42 -22.66 0.10
CA GLU A 492 -11.37 -24.13 0.24
C GLU A 492 -10.06 -24.56 0.92
N PHE A 493 -8.95 -23.96 0.56
CA PHE A 493 -7.66 -24.25 1.19
C PHE A 493 -7.70 -23.91 2.67
N ARG A 494 -8.25 -22.76 3.01
CA ARG A 494 -8.36 -22.36 4.41
C ARG A 494 -9.22 -23.34 5.21
N ASP A 495 -10.37 -23.71 4.67
CA ASP A 495 -11.38 -24.47 5.43
C ASP A 495 -11.12 -25.98 5.43
N ARG A 496 -10.66 -26.55 4.31
CA ARG A 496 -10.58 -28.01 4.15
C ARG A 496 -9.28 -28.52 3.55
N GLY A 497 -8.51 -27.66 2.87
CA GLY A 497 -7.31 -28.11 2.16
C GLY A 497 -6.13 -28.36 3.07
N ARG A 498 -5.21 -29.22 2.61
CA ARG A 498 -3.94 -29.50 3.28
C ARG A 498 -2.76 -28.95 2.50
N LEU A 499 -2.78 -29.10 1.18
CA LEU A 499 -1.73 -28.64 0.29
C LEU A 499 -2.34 -27.76 -0.80
N MET A 500 -1.68 -26.68 -1.10
CA MET A 500 -1.96 -25.91 -2.31
C MET A 500 -0.69 -25.87 -3.15
N ILE A 501 -0.78 -26.30 -4.40
CA ILE A 501 0.31 -26.11 -5.36
C ILE A 501 -0.08 -24.92 -6.22
N ALA A 502 0.69 -23.86 -6.14
CA ALA A 502 0.38 -22.60 -6.82
C ALA A 502 1.48 -22.23 -7.79
N THR A 503 1.08 -21.73 -8.96
CA THR A 503 2.07 -21.13 -9.86
C THR A 503 2.40 -19.73 -9.35
N GLU A 504 3.64 -19.33 -9.57
CA GLU A 504 4.14 -18.02 -9.12
C GLU A 504 3.24 -16.90 -9.63
N ALA A 505 2.92 -16.91 -10.92
CA ALA A 505 2.13 -15.86 -11.55
C ALA A 505 0.71 -15.80 -10.97
N ALA A 506 0.08 -16.94 -10.79
CA ALA A 506 -1.30 -16.99 -10.33
C ALA A 506 -1.43 -16.58 -8.86
N ALA A 507 -0.40 -16.86 -8.06
CA ALA A 507 -0.42 -16.61 -6.63
C ALA A 507 -0.12 -15.16 -6.25
N GLU A 508 0.15 -14.31 -7.23
CA GLU A 508 0.38 -12.89 -6.94
C GLU A 508 -0.85 -12.31 -6.26
N GLY A 509 -0.65 -11.71 -5.10
CA GLY A 509 -1.71 -10.99 -4.39
C GLY A 509 -2.56 -11.80 -3.43
N ILE A 510 -2.48 -13.13 -3.41
CA ILE A 510 -3.32 -13.89 -2.47
C ILE A 510 -2.78 -13.80 -1.04
N ASN A 511 -3.69 -13.89 -0.09
CA ASN A 511 -3.39 -13.83 1.35
C ASN A 511 -3.60 -15.19 1.98
N LEU A 512 -2.55 -15.73 2.61
CA LEU A 512 -2.56 -17.07 3.17
C LEU A 512 -2.02 -17.08 4.61
N GLN A 513 -2.38 -16.09 5.42
CA GLN A 513 -1.90 -16.02 6.82
C GLN A 513 -2.35 -17.21 7.67
N PHE A 514 -3.37 -17.91 7.25
CA PHE A 514 -3.84 -19.12 7.95
C PHE A 514 -2.90 -20.31 7.73
N CYS A 515 -1.94 -20.18 6.82
CA CYS A 515 -0.98 -21.23 6.47
C CYS A 515 0.39 -20.85 7.01
N SER A 516 1.09 -21.79 7.66
CA SER A 516 2.38 -21.52 8.30
C SER A 516 3.54 -22.29 7.69
N MET A 517 3.37 -22.82 6.49
CA MET A 517 4.44 -23.53 5.80
C MET A 517 4.44 -23.19 4.32
N LEU A 518 5.61 -22.85 3.81
CA LEU A 518 5.80 -22.49 2.42
C LEU A 518 6.94 -23.31 1.85
N VAL A 519 6.72 -23.92 0.67
CA VAL A 519 7.73 -24.71 -0.02
C VAL A 519 8.10 -24.00 -1.31
N ASN A 520 9.36 -23.61 -1.44
CA ASN A 520 9.92 -23.07 -2.68
C ASN A 520 10.38 -24.25 -3.52
N TYR A 521 9.45 -24.89 -4.25
CA TYR A 521 9.86 -25.96 -5.14
C TYR A 521 10.80 -25.43 -6.21
N ASP A 522 10.45 -24.27 -6.78
CA ASP A 522 11.34 -23.49 -7.64
C ASP A 522 11.71 -22.23 -6.88
N LEU A 523 13.01 -21.98 -6.75
CA LEU A 523 13.47 -20.80 -6.01
C LEU A 523 13.64 -19.63 -6.99
N PRO A 524 12.95 -18.54 -6.77
CA PRO A 524 13.18 -17.35 -7.62
C PRO A 524 14.60 -16.81 -7.38
N TRP A 525 15.20 -16.26 -8.44
CA TRP A 525 16.53 -15.63 -8.32
C TRP A 525 16.40 -14.14 -8.02
N ASN A 526 15.26 -13.74 -7.51
CA ASN A 526 14.87 -12.37 -7.27
C ASN A 526 14.54 -12.24 -5.78
N PRO A 527 15.41 -11.55 -5.00
CA PRO A 527 15.18 -11.45 -3.55
C PRO A 527 13.87 -10.78 -3.19
N GLN A 528 13.43 -9.79 -3.98
CA GLN A 528 12.15 -9.13 -3.75
C GLN A 528 11.00 -10.10 -3.96
N ARG A 529 11.09 -10.95 -4.99
CA ARG A 529 10.06 -11.95 -5.27
C ARG A 529 10.00 -12.99 -4.16
N ILE A 530 11.15 -13.39 -3.62
CA ILE A 530 11.20 -14.32 -2.50
C ILE A 530 10.51 -13.71 -1.28
N GLU A 531 10.83 -12.46 -0.99
CA GLU A 531 10.23 -11.77 0.14
C GLU A 531 8.71 -11.64 -0.04
N GLN A 532 8.26 -11.33 -1.24
CA GLN A 532 6.84 -11.25 -1.55
C GLN A 532 6.16 -12.61 -1.41
N ARG A 533 6.82 -13.67 -1.87
CA ARG A 533 6.29 -15.03 -1.79
C ARG A 533 6.13 -15.45 -0.32
N ILE A 534 7.17 -15.23 0.50
CA ILE A 534 7.10 -15.55 1.94
C ILE A 534 6.03 -14.65 2.60
N GLY A 535 5.88 -13.43 2.12
CA GLY A 535 4.87 -12.51 2.62
C GLY A 535 3.43 -12.95 2.39
N ARG A 536 3.18 -13.99 1.55
CA ARG A 536 1.83 -14.55 1.44
C ARG A 536 1.42 -15.23 2.75
N VAL A 537 2.36 -15.81 3.47
CA VAL A 537 2.10 -16.53 4.72
C VAL A 537 2.67 -15.80 5.93
N HIS A 538 3.87 -15.22 5.82
CA HIS A 538 4.58 -14.56 6.92
C HIS A 538 4.36 -13.05 6.83
N ARG A 539 3.26 -12.61 7.39
CA ARG A 539 2.89 -11.20 7.35
C ARG A 539 2.02 -10.87 8.54
N PHE A 540 1.64 -9.64 8.62
CA PHE A 540 0.74 -9.11 9.64
C PHE A 540 -0.49 -10.03 9.76
N GLY A 541 -0.73 -10.54 10.96
CA GLY A 541 -1.84 -11.46 11.25
C GLY A 541 -1.47 -12.93 11.32
N GLN A 542 -0.22 -13.28 11.01
CA GLN A 542 0.24 -14.66 11.17
C GLN A 542 0.45 -14.97 12.66
N LYS A 543 -0.16 -16.06 13.12
CA LYS A 543 -0.14 -16.43 14.54
C LYS A 543 1.02 -17.34 14.92
N HIS A 544 1.69 -17.95 13.95
CA HIS A 544 2.70 -18.97 14.21
C HIS A 544 3.98 -18.66 13.44
N ASN A 545 5.09 -19.22 13.91
CA ASN A 545 6.33 -19.19 13.14
C ASN A 545 6.10 -19.91 11.81
N VAL A 546 6.78 -19.47 10.76
CA VAL A 546 6.55 -19.97 9.40
C VAL A 546 7.71 -20.86 8.99
N ILE A 547 7.40 -22.07 8.54
CA ILE A 547 8.41 -23.01 8.02
C ILE A 547 8.62 -22.68 6.53
N VAL A 548 9.86 -22.40 6.15
CA VAL A 548 10.22 -22.08 4.77
C VAL A 548 11.15 -23.17 4.26
N VAL A 549 10.68 -23.90 3.26
CA VAL A 549 11.42 -25.06 2.70
C VAL A 549 12.07 -24.66 1.39
N ASN A 550 13.36 -24.92 1.28
CA ASN A 550 14.14 -24.73 0.05
C ASN A 550 14.84 -26.05 -0.33
N PHE A 551 15.16 -26.20 -1.60
CA PHE A 551 15.87 -27.38 -2.10
C PHE A 551 17.27 -26.99 -2.52
N SER A 552 18.24 -27.83 -2.16
CA SER A 552 19.65 -27.68 -2.53
C SER A 552 20.00 -28.71 -3.58
N ASN A 553 20.34 -28.23 -4.78
CA ASN A 553 20.73 -29.11 -5.91
C ASN A 553 22.22 -29.45 -5.78
N LYS A 554 22.52 -30.62 -5.23
CA LYS A 554 23.90 -31.03 -5.00
C LYS A 554 24.57 -31.32 -6.34
N GLY A 555 25.74 -30.75 -6.55
CA GLY A 555 26.50 -30.90 -7.79
C GLY A 555 26.24 -29.80 -8.82
N ASN A 556 25.34 -28.88 -8.56
CA ASN A 556 25.13 -27.72 -9.43
C ASN A 556 25.66 -26.46 -8.73
N LEU A 557 26.87 -26.07 -9.12
CA LEU A 557 27.56 -24.95 -8.44
C LEU A 557 26.75 -23.64 -8.50
N ALA A 558 26.17 -23.36 -9.67
CA ALA A 558 25.43 -22.10 -9.83
C ALA A 558 24.22 -22.05 -8.89
N GLU A 559 23.45 -23.13 -8.83
CA GLU A 559 22.28 -23.17 -7.94
C GLU A 559 22.71 -23.14 -6.47
N GLU A 560 23.80 -23.81 -6.13
CA GLU A 560 24.31 -23.77 -4.76
C GLU A 560 24.74 -22.35 -4.37
N ARG A 561 25.41 -21.64 -5.29
CA ARG A 561 25.84 -20.26 -5.05
C ARG A 561 24.65 -19.32 -4.92
N ILE A 562 23.62 -19.50 -5.73
CA ILE A 562 22.39 -18.69 -5.63
C ILE A 562 21.74 -18.90 -4.25
N LEU A 563 21.57 -20.14 -3.84
CA LEU A 563 20.96 -20.45 -2.54
C LEU A 563 21.79 -19.91 -1.39
N GLU A 564 23.12 -20.02 -1.49
CA GLU A 564 24.04 -19.48 -0.47
C GLU A 564 23.89 -17.96 -0.36
N LEU A 565 23.85 -17.26 -1.50
CA LEU A 565 23.69 -15.82 -1.53
C LEU A 565 22.40 -15.39 -0.83
N LEU A 566 21.30 -16.03 -1.18
CA LEU A 566 19.99 -15.68 -0.64
C LEU A 566 19.86 -16.06 0.83
N THR A 567 20.46 -17.17 1.25
CA THR A 567 20.34 -17.67 2.62
C THR A 567 21.32 -16.97 3.58
N GLU A 568 22.60 -16.96 3.24
CA GLU A 568 23.65 -16.52 4.16
C GLU A 568 23.91 -15.01 4.06
N LYS A 569 23.97 -14.47 2.84
CA LYS A 569 24.28 -13.06 2.67
C LYS A 569 23.07 -12.17 2.86
N PHE A 570 21.95 -12.55 2.26
CA PHE A 570 20.71 -11.75 2.35
C PHE A 570 19.82 -12.15 3.51
N GLN A 571 20.02 -13.32 4.09
CA GLN A 571 19.31 -13.82 5.27
C GLN A 571 17.78 -13.79 5.09
N LEU A 572 17.34 -14.17 3.89
CA LEU A 572 15.91 -14.08 3.57
C LEU A 572 15.06 -15.11 4.30
N PHE A 573 15.65 -16.24 4.67
CA PHE A 573 14.90 -17.39 5.20
C PHE A 573 15.02 -17.56 6.71
N THR A 574 15.81 -16.74 7.38
CA THR A 574 16.04 -16.86 8.82
C THR A 574 15.61 -15.66 9.63
N SER A 575 15.31 -14.57 8.96
CA SER A 575 15.06 -13.30 9.66
C SER A 575 13.64 -13.22 10.19
N VAL A 576 13.49 -12.56 11.31
CA VAL A 576 12.26 -11.86 11.66
C VAL A 576 12.18 -10.70 10.66
N PHE A 577 11.07 -10.03 10.56
CA PHE A 577 10.92 -8.91 9.64
C PHE A 577 12.12 -7.97 9.72
N GLY A 578 12.64 -7.57 8.57
CA GLY A 578 13.55 -6.45 8.45
C GLY A 578 15.04 -6.72 8.55
N ALA A 579 15.45 -7.96 8.83
CA ALA A 579 16.89 -8.25 8.87
C ALA A 579 17.51 -8.07 7.48
N SER A 580 16.75 -8.25 6.44
CA SER A 580 17.20 -8.08 5.05
C SER A 580 16.84 -6.72 4.46
N ASP A 581 16.28 -5.80 5.27
CA ASP A 581 15.78 -4.52 4.76
C ASP A 581 16.85 -3.71 4.04
N GLU A 582 18.07 -3.70 4.58
CA GLU A 582 19.14 -2.92 3.97
C GLU A 582 19.49 -3.45 2.58
N VAL A 583 19.57 -4.78 2.44
CA VAL A 583 19.86 -5.39 1.14
C VAL A 583 18.71 -5.17 0.17
N LEU A 584 17.48 -5.43 0.61
CA LEU A 584 16.30 -5.23 -0.24
C LEU A 584 16.15 -3.77 -0.64
N GLY A 585 16.52 -2.85 0.24
CA GLY A 585 16.50 -1.42 -0.08
C GLY A 585 17.54 -1.01 -1.10
N GLN A 586 18.63 -1.77 -1.23
CA GLN A 586 19.64 -1.51 -2.26
C GLN A 586 19.26 -2.07 -3.61
N ILE A 587 18.36 -3.04 -3.64
CA ILE A 587 17.88 -3.64 -4.90
C ILE A 587 16.70 -2.83 -5.37
N GLU A 588 16.93 -1.91 -6.31
CA GLU A 588 15.87 -1.05 -6.83
C GLU A 588 14.91 -1.81 -7.73
N ASP A 589 15.42 -2.80 -8.46
CA ASP A 589 14.62 -3.60 -9.39
C ASP A 589 15.02 -5.07 -9.26
N GLY A 590 14.12 -5.87 -8.70
CA GLY A 590 14.36 -7.30 -8.50
C GLY A 590 14.55 -8.07 -9.80
N LEU A 591 13.85 -7.66 -10.86
CA LEU A 591 14.01 -8.31 -12.16
C LEU A 591 15.40 -8.04 -12.74
N ASP A 592 15.95 -6.84 -12.56
CA ASP A 592 17.32 -6.55 -13.01
C ASP A 592 18.33 -7.41 -12.24
N PHE A 593 18.13 -7.63 -10.96
CA PHE A 593 18.97 -8.53 -10.17
C PHE A 593 18.92 -9.95 -10.76
N GLU A 594 17.71 -10.41 -11.06
CA GLU A 594 17.50 -11.73 -11.65
C GLU A 594 18.18 -11.85 -13.02
N LYS A 595 18.06 -10.81 -13.84
CA LYS A 595 18.74 -10.74 -15.13
C LYS A 595 20.25 -10.82 -14.98
N ASN A 596 20.82 -10.19 -13.96
CA ASN A 596 22.26 -10.24 -13.70
C ASN A 596 22.70 -11.66 -13.38
N ILE A 597 21.93 -12.42 -12.61
CA ILE A 597 22.22 -13.83 -12.37
C ILE A 597 22.16 -14.61 -13.69
N GLY A 598 21.13 -14.35 -14.50
CA GLY A 598 21.02 -14.98 -15.81
C GLY A 598 22.23 -14.70 -16.70
N ARG A 599 22.72 -13.46 -16.69
CA ARG A 599 23.90 -13.11 -17.48
C ARG A 599 25.15 -13.83 -16.99
N ILE A 600 25.28 -14.01 -15.67
CA ILE A 600 26.40 -14.80 -15.11
C ILE A 600 26.35 -16.22 -15.67
N LEU A 601 25.17 -16.85 -15.67
CA LEU A 601 25.02 -18.19 -16.19
C LEU A 601 25.25 -18.28 -17.69
N ASP A 602 24.86 -17.26 -18.44
CA ASP A 602 25.04 -17.23 -19.89
C ASP A 602 26.51 -17.04 -20.29
N ASN A 603 27.29 -16.33 -19.48
CA ASN A 603 28.63 -15.88 -19.86
C ASN A 603 29.75 -16.67 -19.17
N CYS A 604 29.50 -17.32 -18.06
CA CYS A 604 30.53 -18.01 -17.27
C CYS A 604 30.50 -19.50 -17.57
N LYS A 605 31.60 -20.03 -18.05
CA LYS A 605 31.68 -21.43 -18.50
C LYS A 605 32.39 -22.37 -17.52
N THR A 606 33.25 -21.83 -16.66
CA THR A 606 34.00 -22.61 -15.70
C THR A 606 33.56 -22.36 -14.29
N ALA A 607 33.84 -23.30 -13.37
CA ALA A 607 33.51 -23.13 -11.96
C ALA A 607 34.20 -21.87 -11.36
N ALA A 608 35.45 -21.63 -11.77
CA ALA A 608 36.19 -20.45 -11.29
C ALA A 608 35.53 -19.13 -11.75
N GLU A 609 35.08 -19.10 -13.00
CA GLU A 609 34.35 -17.93 -13.53
C GLU A 609 33.04 -17.68 -12.77
N ILE A 610 32.30 -18.76 -12.50
CA ILE A 610 31.03 -18.68 -11.78
C ILE A 610 31.30 -18.15 -10.37
N ASP A 611 32.26 -18.72 -9.65
CA ASP A 611 32.61 -18.28 -8.29
C ASP A 611 33.02 -16.79 -8.27
N ALA A 612 33.85 -16.39 -9.22
CA ALA A 612 34.31 -14.99 -9.30
C ALA A 612 33.16 -14.03 -9.54
N ALA A 613 32.25 -14.40 -10.45
CA ALA A 613 31.11 -13.55 -10.82
C ALA A 613 30.12 -13.42 -9.63
N PHE A 614 29.87 -14.53 -8.92
CA PHE A 614 28.99 -14.45 -7.75
C PHE A 614 29.65 -13.71 -6.61
N THR A 615 30.95 -13.81 -6.41
CA THR A 615 31.68 -13.03 -5.40
C THR A 615 31.54 -11.55 -5.71
N GLU A 616 31.69 -11.15 -6.98
CA GLU A 616 31.51 -9.75 -7.37
C GLU A 616 30.07 -9.28 -7.12
N LEU A 617 29.10 -10.10 -7.43
CA LEU A 617 27.68 -9.78 -7.18
C LEU A 617 27.41 -9.61 -5.69
N GLU A 618 27.94 -10.51 -4.86
CA GLU A 618 27.82 -10.42 -3.41
C GLU A 618 28.40 -9.10 -2.89
N GLU A 619 29.57 -8.73 -3.36
CA GLU A 619 30.27 -7.52 -2.94
C GLU A 619 29.44 -6.27 -3.30
N ARG A 620 28.79 -6.30 -4.46
CA ARG A 620 27.98 -5.16 -4.92
C ARG A 620 26.82 -4.88 -3.96
N TYR A 621 26.21 -5.89 -3.39
CA TYR A 621 25.01 -5.76 -2.54
C TYR A 621 25.30 -5.93 -1.05
N SER A 622 26.53 -6.20 -0.65
CA SER A 622 26.89 -6.39 0.75
C SER A 622 27.62 -5.20 1.35
N LYS A 623 27.76 -4.09 0.62
CA LYS A 623 28.38 -2.88 1.14
C LYS A 623 27.59 -2.40 2.35
N GLN A 624 28.26 -2.37 3.50
CA GLN A 624 27.63 -1.89 4.72
C GLN A 624 27.47 -0.37 4.63
N ILE A 625 26.35 0.10 5.18
CA ILE A 625 26.12 1.53 5.26
C ILE A 625 27.18 2.13 6.18
N ASP A 626 27.76 3.25 5.76
CA ASP A 626 28.72 3.99 6.55
C ASP A 626 28.17 4.26 7.94
N ARG A 627 29.03 4.13 8.97
CA ARG A 627 28.67 4.35 10.36
C ARG A 627 28.05 5.73 10.57
N GLU A 628 28.64 6.76 9.94
CA GLU A 628 28.12 8.12 10.02
C GLU A 628 26.72 8.22 9.40
N MET A 629 26.50 7.53 8.28
CA MET A 629 25.17 7.53 7.64
C MET A 629 24.15 6.81 8.50
N LYS A 630 24.53 5.72 9.19
CA LYS A 630 23.62 5.03 10.12
C LYS A 630 23.22 5.96 11.27
N LYS A 631 24.16 6.73 11.80
CA LYS A 631 23.87 7.70 12.87
C LYS A 631 22.94 8.79 12.37
N THR A 632 23.20 9.32 11.18
CA THR A 632 22.36 10.36 10.59
C THR A 632 20.96 9.85 10.34
N ARG A 633 20.85 8.64 9.78
CA ARG A 633 19.55 8.03 9.51
C ARG A 633 18.75 7.83 10.80
N ALA A 634 19.38 7.34 11.84
CA ALA A 634 18.73 7.15 13.13
C ALA A 634 18.28 8.47 13.73
N LYS A 635 19.12 9.49 13.67
CA LYS A 635 18.79 10.80 14.21
C LYS A 635 17.66 11.48 13.44
N VAL A 636 17.66 11.35 12.12
CA VAL A 636 16.67 12.01 11.27
C VAL A 636 15.34 11.27 11.25
N PHE A 637 15.35 9.92 11.28
CA PHE A 637 14.14 9.15 11.07
C PHE A 637 13.64 8.36 12.27
N ASP A 638 14.53 7.83 13.12
CA ASP A 638 14.11 6.86 14.13
C ASP A 638 13.51 7.52 15.37
N ASN A 639 13.52 8.84 15.46
CA ASN A 639 13.01 9.56 16.61
C ASN A 639 12.18 10.77 16.19
N LEU A 640 11.42 10.63 15.10
CA LEU A 640 10.62 11.73 14.57
C LEU A 640 9.52 12.18 15.52
N ASP A 641 8.96 11.24 16.27
CA ASP A 641 7.87 11.53 17.20
C ASP A 641 8.25 10.96 18.57
N PRO A 642 8.77 11.79 19.47
CA PRO A 642 9.16 11.30 20.81
C PRO A 642 7.97 10.84 21.65
N LYS A 643 6.75 11.22 21.30
CA LYS A 643 5.54 10.83 22.03
C LYS A 643 4.80 9.67 21.36
N VAL A 644 5.47 8.92 20.47
CA VAL A 644 4.80 7.88 19.68
C VAL A 644 4.15 6.82 20.59
N ARG A 645 4.81 6.40 21.64
CA ARG A 645 4.26 5.37 22.53
C ARG A 645 2.99 5.84 23.22
N ASP A 646 2.96 7.09 23.68
CA ASP A 646 1.76 7.66 24.30
C ASP A 646 0.63 7.78 23.28
N LYS A 647 0.93 8.19 22.05
CA LYS A 647 -0.07 8.28 20.99
C LYS A 647 -0.65 6.90 20.67
N LEU A 648 0.20 5.87 20.55
CA LEU A 648 -0.28 4.53 20.24
C LEU A 648 -1.17 3.99 21.34
N LYS A 649 -0.81 4.22 22.60
CA LYS A 649 -1.63 3.82 23.74
C LYS A 649 -3.00 4.51 23.68
N SER A 650 -3.01 5.81 23.40
CA SER A 650 -4.24 6.59 23.30
C SER A 650 -5.12 6.10 22.15
N TYR A 651 -4.55 5.89 20.97
CA TYR A 651 -5.34 5.41 19.83
C TYR A 651 -5.84 3.99 20.05
N ASP A 652 -5.05 3.14 20.71
CA ASP A 652 -5.49 1.78 21.03
C ASP A 652 -6.74 1.81 21.93
N ALA A 653 -6.72 2.68 22.95
CA ALA A 653 -7.85 2.82 23.85
C ALA A 653 -9.07 3.43 23.15
N GLN A 654 -8.88 4.46 22.36
CA GLN A 654 -9.97 5.24 21.77
C GLN A 654 -10.65 4.53 20.61
N THR A 655 -9.91 3.78 19.79
CA THR A 655 -10.45 3.20 18.56
C THR A 655 -11.57 2.21 18.86
N GLY A 656 -11.35 1.33 19.82
CA GLY A 656 -12.37 0.35 20.19
C GLY A 656 -13.65 1.02 20.70
N ILE A 657 -13.50 2.04 21.53
CA ILE A 657 -14.63 2.79 22.05
C ILE A 657 -15.39 3.46 20.92
N VAL A 658 -14.67 4.15 20.03
CA VAL A 658 -15.29 4.88 18.92
C VAL A 658 -16.05 3.92 18.00
N LEU A 659 -15.44 2.77 17.66
CA LEU A 659 -16.10 1.81 16.76
C LEU A 659 -17.29 1.15 17.43
N ASN A 660 -17.22 0.84 18.72
CA ASN A 660 -18.36 0.24 19.44
C ASN A 660 -19.54 1.20 19.49
N VAL A 661 -19.28 2.46 19.81
CA VAL A 661 -20.33 3.48 19.84
C VAL A 661 -20.92 3.66 18.44
N PHE A 662 -20.05 3.73 17.42
CA PHE A 662 -20.48 3.90 16.03
C PHE A 662 -21.42 2.76 15.61
N GLU A 663 -21.02 1.52 15.87
CA GLU A 663 -21.85 0.38 15.50
C GLU A 663 -23.19 0.40 16.24
N ARG A 664 -23.17 0.68 17.55
CA ARG A 664 -24.38 0.71 18.35
C ARG A 664 -25.37 1.74 17.83
N LEU A 665 -24.89 2.94 17.55
CA LEU A 665 -25.74 4.01 17.03
C LEU A 665 -26.27 3.65 15.63
N LEU A 666 -25.41 3.08 14.80
CA LEU A 666 -25.82 2.71 13.44
C LEU A 666 -26.88 1.63 13.45
N ILE A 667 -26.76 0.64 14.32
CA ILE A 667 -27.79 -0.41 14.47
C ILE A 667 -29.12 0.24 14.79
N ARG A 668 -29.14 1.14 15.76
CA ARG A 668 -30.39 1.76 16.24
C ARG A 668 -31.03 2.61 15.16
N VAL A 669 -30.25 3.42 14.48
CA VAL A 669 -30.77 4.31 13.42
C VAL A 669 -31.28 3.47 12.24
N THR A 670 -30.50 2.46 11.84
CA THR A 670 -30.87 1.60 10.71
C THR A 670 -32.17 0.86 11.01
N ARG A 671 -32.29 0.31 12.19
CA ARG A 671 -33.53 -0.38 12.58
C ARG A 671 -34.73 0.56 12.56
N HIS A 672 -34.56 1.77 13.07
CA HIS A 672 -35.65 2.75 13.10
C HIS A 672 -36.09 3.11 11.67
N GLU A 673 -35.12 3.41 10.81
CA GLU A 673 -35.44 3.88 9.45
C GLU A 673 -35.95 2.79 8.53
N LEU A 674 -35.57 1.54 8.75
CA LEU A 674 -35.95 0.40 7.91
C LEU A 674 -37.07 -0.43 8.54
N GLU A 675 -37.72 0.06 9.57
CA GLU A 675 -38.72 -0.72 10.31
C GLU A 675 -39.80 -1.33 9.38
N ASP A 676 -40.24 -0.58 8.38
CA ASP A 676 -41.29 -1.07 7.46
C ASP A 676 -40.73 -1.81 6.26
N LEU A 677 -39.41 -1.81 6.07
CA LEU A 677 -38.78 -2.38 4.87
C LEU A 677 -37.97 -3.64 5.18
N ALA A 678 -37.69 -3.93 6.43
CA ALA A 678 -36.78 -5.00 6.83
C ALA A 678 -37.22 -5.64 8.15
N VAL A 679 -36.73 -6.87 8.36
CA VAL A 679 -36.95 -7.61 9.62
C VAL A 679 -35.57 -7.83 10.26
N PHE A 680 -35.42 -7.43 11.52
CA PHE A 680 -34.16 -7.49 12.26
C PHE A 680 -34.17 -8.63 13.27
N ASN A 681 -32.97 -9.23 13.51
CA ASN A 681 -32.82 -10.16 14.63
C ASN A 681 -32.84 -9.42 15.97
N GLY A 682 -32.79 -10.16 17.08
CA GLY A 682 -32.91 -9.55 18.39
C GLY A 682 -31.86 -8.49 18.72
N SER A 683 -30.61 -8.73 18.29
CA SER A 683 -29.50 -7.80 18.53
C SER A 683 -29.46 -6.64 17.52
N GLY A 684 -30.14 -6.79 16.38
CA GLY A 684 -30.12 -5.81 15.31
C GLY A 684 -28.90 -5.93 14.40
N THR A 685 -28.03 -6.90 14.63
CA THR A 685 -26.79 -7.05 13.86
C THR A 685 -26.97 -7.81 12.56
N ARG A 686 -28.17 -8.36 12.34
CA ARG A 686 -28.55 -9.01 11.10
C ARG A 686 -29.98 -8.62 10.74
N PHE A 687 -30.22 -8.40 9.46
CA PHE A 687 -31.59 -8.09 9.00
C PHE A 687 -31.80 -8.59 7.58
N THR A 688 -33.07 -8.79 7.26
CA THR A 688 -33.48 -9.15 5.91
C THR A 688 -34.24 -7.95 5.33
N LEU A 689 -33.70 -7.37 4.27
CA LEU A 689 -34.35 -6.26 3.55
C LEU A 689 -35.33 -6.85 2.56
N HIS A 690 -36.62 -6.59 2.75
CA HIS A 690 -37.70 -7.13 1.90
C HIS A 690 -38.03 -6.21 0.75
N GLU A 691 -37.87 -4.91 0.95
CA GLU A 691 -38.20 -3.90 -0.03
C GLU A 691 -37.13 -2.82 -0.03
N PRO A 692 -36.53 -2.53 -1.18
CA PRO A 692 -35.48 -1.51 -1.20
C PRO A 692 -36.09 -0.12 -1.09
N PRO A 693 -35.40 0.82 -0.40
CA PRO A 693 -35.86 2.20 -0.35
C PRO A 693 -35.88 2.88 -1.71
N HIS A 694 -34.97 2.49 -2.61
CA HIS A 694 -35.01 2.93 -4.00
C HIS A 694 -34.31 1.90 -4.88
N VAL A 695 -34.46 2.06 -6.20
CA VAL A 695 -33.92 1.13 -7.20
C VAL A 695 -32.40 1.08 -7.08
N GLY A 696 -31.85 -0.13 -7.19
CA GLY A 696 -30.42 -0.37 -7.18
C GLY A 696 -29.89 -0.87 -5.87
N ILE A 697 -30.69 -0.85 -4.81
CA ILE A 697 -30.29 -1.41 -3.51
C ILE A 697 -30.73 -2.86 -3.48
N PRO A 698 -29.81 -3.82 -3.26
CA PRO A 698 -30.19 -5.22 -3.29
C PRO A 698 -31.03 -5.61 -2.08
N VAL A 699 -32.07 -6.41 -2.33
CA VAL A 699 -32.86 -7.03 -1.25
C VAL A 699 -32.18 -8.32 -0.82
N GLY A 700 -32.44 -8.75 0.39
CA GLY A 700 -31.90 -9.98 0.94
C GLY A 700 -31.37 -9.80 2.34
N ASP A 701 -30.49 -10.71 2.73
CA ASP A 701 -29.93 -10.74 4.08
C ASP A 701 -28.72 -9.81 4.16
N TYR A 702 -28.65 -9.06 5.25
CA TYR A 702 -27.55 -8.15 5.58
C TYR A 702 -27.02 -8.47 6.97
N TYR A 703 -25.71 -8.24 7.16
CA TYR A 703 -25.09 -8.42 8.48
C TYR A 703 -24.15 -7.26 8.79
N PHE A 704 -24.04 -6.94 10.06
CA PHE A 704 -23.02 -6.04 10.57
C PHE A 704 -21.72 -6.83 10.75
N LYS A 705 -20.59 -6.17 10.54
CA LYS A 705 -19.28 -6.82 10.56
C LYS A 705 -19.04 -7.64 11.84
N SER A 706 -19.60 -7.24 12.95
CA SER A 706 -19.44 -7.93 14.23
C SER A 706 -20.13 -9.30 14.26
N GLU A 707 -21.06 -9.58 13.34
CA GLU A 707 -21.77 -10.85 13.30
C GLU A 707 -21.92 -11.32 11.84
N PRO A 708 -20.83 -11.76 11.21
CA PRO A 708 -20.85 -12.10 9.79
C PRO A 708 -21.73 -13.31 9.49
N ARG A 709 -22.25 -13.38 8.28
CA ARG A 709 -23.09 -14.47 7.81
C ARG A 709 -22.78 -14.77 6.36
N LYS A 710 -22.54 -16.05 6.04
CA LYS A 710 -22.33 -16.49 4.67
C LYS A 710 -23.61 -16.28 3.84
N GLY A 711 -23.44 -15.91 2.59
CA GLY A 711 -24.55 -15.71 1.67
C GLY A 711 -25.36 -14.45 1.94
N ALA A 712 -24.75 -13.47 2.60
CA ALA A 712 -25.42 -12.23 2.96
C ALA A 712 -24.52 -11.04 2.60
N TYR A 713 -25.14 -9.86 2.55
CA TYR A 713 -24.41 -8.60 2.26
C TYR A 713 -23.88 -8.01 3.56
N GLN A 714 -22.64 -7.56 3.54
CA GLN A 714 -22.15 -6.77 4.66
C GLN A 714 -22.76 -5.37 4.59
N TYR A 715 -23.31 -4.91 5.70
CA TYR A 715 -23.88 -3.56 5.79
C TYR A 715 -22.73 -2.59 6.01
N ARG A 716 -22.50 -1.69 5.06
CA ARG A 716 -21.39 -0.75 5.10
C ARG A 716 -21.90 0.68 5.19
N TYR A 717 -21.17 1.51 5.92
CA TYR A 717 -21.51 2.93 6.08
C TYR A 717 -21.52 3.64 4.74
N THR A 718 -20.60 3.27 3.84
CA THR A 718 -20.48 3.89 2.51
C THR A 718 -21.45 3.29 1.48
N SER A 719 -22.25 2.31 1.85
CA SER A 719 -23.22 1.69 0.94
C SER A 719 -24.36 2.66 0.63
N ASP A 720 -25.01 2.43 -0.51
CA ASP A 720 -26.19 3.22 -0.89
C ASP A 720 -27.33 3.07 0.14
N LEU A 721 -27.49 1.87 0.70
CA LEU A 721 -28.52 1.65 1.71
C LEU A 721 -28.26 2.48 2.96
N CYS A 722 -27.03 2.47 3.48
CA CYS A 722 -26.70 3.24 4.67
C CYS A 722 -26.76 4.75 4.40
N ALA A 723 -26.32 5.17 3.22
CA ALA A 723 -26.42 6.59 2.83
C ALA A 723 -27.89 7.04 2.85
N TRP A 724 -28.79 6.19 2.35
CA TRP A 724 -30.21 6.50 2.42
C TRP A 724 -30.70 6.58 3.86
N VAL A 725 -30.29 5.64 4.69
CA VAL A 725 -30.71 5.59 6.10
C VAL A 725 -30.30 6.87 6.82
N ILE A 726 -29.04 7.27 6.68
CA ILE A 726 -28.52 8.45 7.35
C ILE A 726 -29.19 9.72 6.82
N ARG A 727 -29.32 9.85 5.51
CA ARG A 727 -29.93 11.02 4.89
C ARG A 727 -31.42 11.14 5.28
N HIS A 728 -32.11 10.02 5.28
CA HIS A 728 -33.53 10.00 5.62
C HIS A 728 -33.77 10.42 7.07
N ALA A 729 -32.94 9.92 7.98
CA ALA A 729 -33.01 10.27 9.38
C ALA A 729 -32.66 11.75 9.62
N LYS A 730 -31.69 12.24 8.94
CA LYS A 730 -31.30 13.67 9.04
C LYS A 730 -32.30 14.62 8.47
N UNK A 731 -32.82 14.30 7.57
CA UNK A 731 -33.67 15.07 6.83
C UNK A 731 -35.05 15.06 7.35
N ARG A 732 -35.37 14.36 8.34
CA ARG A 732 -36.71 14.17 8.90
C ARG A 732 -37.16 15.42 9.64
N ALA A 733 -38.40 15.78 9.46
CA ALA A 733 -38.98 16.91 10.17
C ALA A 733 -39.16 16.56 11.67
N THR A 734 -38.67 17.44 12.51
CA THR A 734 -38.77 17.26 13.97
C THR A 734 -39.32 18.55 14.61
N PRO A 735 -40.65 18.82 14.45
CA PRO A 735 -41.23 20.00 15.03
C PRO A 735 -41.25 19.91 16.55
N PRO A 736 -41.43 21.03 17.26
CA PRO A 736 -41.48 21.01 18.72
C PRO A 736 -42.47 19.98 19.22
N ALA A 737 -42.06 19.20 20.22
CA ALA A 737 -42.85 18.07 20.69
C ALA A 737 -42.51 17.73 22.13
N ARG A 738 -43.35 16.89 22.72
CA ARG A 738 -43.10 16.24 24.02
C ARG A 738 -42.78 14.78 23.78
N LEU A 739 -41.63 14.35 24.31
CA LEU A 739 -41.20 12.96 24.25
C LEU A 739 -41.28 12.34 25.61
N SER A 740 -41.83 11.12 25.64
CA SER A 740 -41.91 10.33 26.87
C SER A 740 -40.90 9.20 26.81
N PHE A 741 -40.09 9.10 27.83
CA PHE A 741 -39.04 8.09 27.94
C PHE A 741 -39.31 7.14 29.10
N THR A 742 -38.77 5.93 29.02
CA THR A 742 -38.87 4.95 30.12
C THR A 742 -37.54 4.22 30.26
N ILE A 743 -37.25 3.78 31.47
CA ILE A 743 -36.11 2.94 31.82
C ILE A 743 -36.67 1.55 32.06
N SER A 744 -36.46 0.66 31.09
CA SER A 744 -36.96 -0.70 31.23
C SER A 744 -36.04 -1.52 32.13
N SER A 745 -36.58 -2.55 32.75
CA SER A 745 -35.83 -3.44 33.62
C SER A 745 -34.78 -4.26 32.90
N SER A 746 -34.94 -4.43 31.58
CA SER A 746 -33.99 -5.17 30.75
C SER A 746 -32.81 -4.32 30.25
N GLN A 747 -32.86 -3.00 30.50
CA GLN A 747 -31.82 -2.09 30.02
C GLN A 747 -30.74 -1.91 31.08
N ARG A 748 -29.46 -1.89 30.59
CA ARG A 748 -28.35 -1.46 31.43
C ARG A 748 -28.31 0.06 31.43
N ALA A 749 -29.13 0.67 32.27
CA ALA A 749 -29.16 2.11 32.39
C ALA A 749 -28.03 2.57 33.31
N THR A 750 -27.45 3.71 32.96
CA THR A 750 -26.42 4.32 33.83
C THR A 750 -27.06 4.83 35.10
N ILE A 751 -26.21 5.09 36.09
CA ILE A 751 -26.67 5.70 37.34
C ILE A 751 -27.32 7.08 37.05
N ILE A 752 -26.72 7.83 36.11
CA ILE A 752 -27.22 9.14 35.71
C ILE A 752 -28.61 9.01 35.10
N ALA A 753 -28.81 8.03 34.20
CA ALA A 753 -30.13 7.81 33.59
C ALA A 753 -31.18 7.42 34.60
N LYS A 754 -30.80 6.56 35.60
CA LYS A 754 -31.72 6.14 36.65
C LYS A 754 -32.18 7.30 37.52
N ARG A 755 -31.32 8.29 37.71
CA ARG A 755 -31.64 9.50 38.48
C ARG A 755 -32.62 10.42 37.77
N LEU A 756 -32.80 10.24 36.44
CA LEU A 756 -33.75 11.01 35.65
C LEU A 756 -35.20 10.49 35.81
N ARG A 757 -35.40 9.32 36.44
CA ARG A 757 -36.72 8.75 36.60
C ARG A 757 -37.63 9.70 37.34
N HIS A 758 -38.83 9.86 36.81
CA HIS A 758 -39.89 10.73 37.34
C HIS A 758 -39.56 12.22 37.21
N LYS A 759 -38.57 12.58 36.41
CA LYS A 759 -38.20 13.96 36.15
C LYS A 759 -38.73 14.38 34.79
N ARG A 760 -38.81 15.69 34.58
CA ARG A 760 -39.28 16.29 33.35
C ARG A 760 -38.51 17.58 33.11
N GLY A 761 -38.53 18.03 31.85
CA GLY A 761 -37.82 19.25 31.47
C GLY A 761 -37.94 19.54 30.01
N ARG A 762 -37.00 20.36 29.52
CA ARG A 762 -36.98 20.78 28.12
C ARG A 762 -35.55 20.74 27.61
N LEU A 763 -35.42 20.68 26.28
CA LEU A 763 -34.10 20.38 25.66
C LEU A 763 -34.08 20.98 24.25
N ARG A 764 -32.92 21.52 23.87
CA ARG A 764 -32.61 21.91 22.49
C ARG A 764 -31.34 21.19 22.03
N VAL A 765 -31.39 20.79 20.80
CA VAL A 765 -30.19 20.22 20.14
C VAL A 765 -29.84 21.06 18.94
N UNK A 766 -28.53 21.44 18.73
CA UNK A 766 -28.04 22.27 17.70
C UNK A 766 -26.82 21.61 17.02
N UNK A 767 -26.49 21.91 15.80
CA UNK A 767 -25.45 21.58 15.08
C UNK A 767 -24.64 22.78 14.78
N UNK A 768 -23.38 22.57 14.90
CA UNK A 768 -22.47 23.58 14.71
C UNK A 768 -21.49 23.07 13.76
N UNK A 769 -21.15 23.81 12.92
CA UNK A 769 -20.20 23.50 12.01
C UNK A 769 -19.23 24.58 12.05
N UNK A 770 -18.11 24.20 11.94
CA UNK A 770 -17.04 25.08 11.96
C UNK A 770 -16.26 24.83 10.75
N UNK A 771 -16.11 25.57 10.00
CA UNK A 771 -15.40 25.43 8.83
C UNK A 771 -14.36 26.37 8.92
N MET A 772 -13.17 26.05 8.35
CA MET A 772 -11.95 26.81 8.47
C MET A 772 -10.99 26.48 7.34
N LYS A 773 -10.23 27.45 6.87
CA LYS A 773 -9.21 27.21 5.83
C LYS A 773 -7.83 27.10 6.47
N ALA A 774 -7.07 26.06 6.10
CA ALA A 774 -5.67 25.85 6.48
C ALA A 774 -4.90 25.54 5.21
N GLY A 775 -4.16 26.53 4.71
CA GLY A 775 -3.47 26.39 3.42
C GLY A 775 -4.46 26.21 2.28
N SER A 776 -4.25 25.16 1.48
CA SER A 776 -5.17 24.83 0.39
C SER A 776 -6.32 23.93 0.85
N GLN A 777 -6.29 23.47 2.09
CA GLN A 777 -7.30 22.57 2.62
C GLN A 777 -8.37 23.33 3.38
N GLN A 778 -9.59 22.80 3.30
CA GLN A 778 -10.70 23.29 4.11
C GLN A 778 -10.93 22.27 5.23
N LEU A 779 -10.72 22.71 6.46
CA LEU A 779 -10.93 21.88 7.64
C LEU A 779 -12.35 22.12 8.14
N ARG A 780 -13.12 21.07 8.27
CA ARG A 780 -14.50 21.12 8.70
C ARG A 780 -14.66 20.30 9.96
N GLU A 781 -15.25 20.89 10.99
CA GLU A 781 -15.61 20.19 12.22
C GLU A 781 -17.08 20.46 12.49
N SER A 782 -17.78 19.45 12.95
CA SER A 782 -19.17 19.62 13.35
C SER A 782 -19.37 19.09 14.75
N TYR A 783 -20.28 19.71 15.46
CA TYR A 783 -20.55 19.40 16.84
C TYR A 783 -22.04 19.41 17.06
N LEU A 784 -22.52 18.50 17.92
CA LEU A 784 -23.89 18.54 18.40
C LEU A 784 -23.88 19.22 19.78
N LEU A 785 -24.48 20.38 19.82
CA LEU A 785 -24.57 21.17 21.04
C LEU A 785 -25.94 20.96 21.65
N THR A 786 -25.99 20.85 22.96
CA THR A 786 -27.24 20.59 23.68
C THR A 786 -27.41 21.56 24.81
N ALA A 787 -28.65 22.01 25.01
CA ALA A 787 -29.02 22.85 26.15
C ALA A 787 -30.27 22.24 26.75
N GLY A 788 -30.27 21.98 28.03
CA GLY A 788 -31.41 21.40 28.71
C GLY A 788 -31.63 21.93 30.10
N PHE A 789 -32.88 21.94 30.49
CA PHE A 789 -33.29 22.36 31.83
C PHE A 789 -34.32 21.39 32.40
N PHE A 790 -34.21 21.10 33.69
CA PHE A 790 -35.28 20.49 34.43
C PHE A 790 -36.45 21.47 34.58
N ASP A 791 -37.62 20.97 34.92
CA ASP A 791 -38.79 21.82 35.03
C ASP A 791 -38.70 22.81 36.20
N ASP A 792 -37.81 22.60 37.19
CA ASP A 792 -37.54 23.55 38.24
C ASP A 792 -36.55 24.63 37.81
N GLY A 793 -36.11 24.65 36.57
CA GLY A 793 -35.17 25.60 36.04
C GLY A 793 -33.70 25.24 36.20
N THR A 794 -33.36 24.14 36.84
CA THR A 794 -31.96 23.68 36.99
C THR A 794 -31.41 23.24 35.67
N PRO A 795 -30.20 23.73 35.27
CA PRO A 795 -29.59 23.27 34.00
C PRO A 795 -29.18 21.80 34.04
N MET A 796 -29.33 21.14 32.92
CA MET A 796 -28.84 19.77 32.74
C MET A 796 -27.38 19.81 32.28
N ASP A 797 -26.58 18.86 32.76
CA ASP A 797 -25.25 18.73 32.23
C ASP A 797 -25.26 17.83 30.96
N HIS A 798 -24.14 17.79 30.26
CA HIS A 798 -24.02 17.13 28.99
C HIS A 798 -24.28 15.61 29.10
N GLU A 799 -23.79 14.97 30.18
CA GLU A 799 -23.99 13.55 30.39
C GLU A 799 -25.45 13.21 30.65
N GLN A 800 -26.13 14.06 31.40
CA GLN A 800 -27.56 13.88 31.65
C GLN A 800 -28.36 13.90 30.36
N ILE A 801 -28.02 14.86 29.47
CA ILE A 801 -28.72 15.00 28.19
C ILE A 801 -28.42 13.78 27.28
N ARG A 802 -27.18 13.36 27.22
CA ARG A 802 -26.81 12.17 26.41
C ARG A 802 -27.54 10.93 26.92
N ASP A 803 -27.57 10.71 28.22
CA ASP A 803 -28.19 9.53 28.77
C ASP A 803 -29.72 9.57 28.58
N LEU A 804 -30.32 10.76 28.67
CA LEU A 804 -31.74 10.94 28.41
C LEU A 804 -32.06 10.52 26.96
N LEU A 805 -31.28 11.03 26.01
CA LEU A 805 -31.52 10.72 24.58
C LEU A 805 -31.23 9.26 24.22
N ASP A 806 -30.58 8.53 25.11
CA ASP A 806 -30.31 7.10 24.92
C ASP A 806 -31.43 6.20 25.42
N LEU A 807 -32.45 6.77 26.09
CA LEU A 807 -33.52 5.98 26.69
C LEU A 807 -34.55 5.55 25.65
N HIS A 808 -35.30 4.52 25.99
CA HIS A 808 -36.42 4.02 25.20
C HIS A 808 -37.52 5.07 25.16
N CYS A 809 -37.98 5.46 23.96
CA CYS A 809 -39.04 6.44 23.80
C CYS A 809 -40.40 5.72 23.66
N THR A 810 -41.33 6.04 24.53
CA THR A 810 -42.65 5.42 24.50
C THR A 810 -43.71 6.23 23.76
N GLY A 811 -43.43 7.52 23.49
CA GLY A 811 -44.41 8.32 22.77
C GLY A 811 -43.88 9.70 22.45
N SER A 812 -44.52 10.30 21.45
CA SER A 812 -44.17 11.65 20.95
C SER A 812 -45.47 12.35 20.58
N THR A 813 -45.69 13.54 21.14
CA THR A 813 -46.88 14.35 20.80
C THR A 813 -46.43 15.79 20.55
N ALA A 814 -47.11 16.46 19.62
CA ALA A 814 -46.84 17.88 19.35
C ALA A 814 -47.01 18.70 20.63
N ASP A 815 -46.11 19.67 20.83
CA ASP A 815 -46.18 20.50 22.04
C ASP A 815 -45.47 21.84 21.77
N VAL A 816 -45.75 22.79 22.62
CA VAL A 816 -45.04 24.08 22.59
C VAL A 816 -43.90 23.99 23.59
N VAL A 817 -42.69 24.35 23.15
CA VAL A 817 -41.47 24.25 23.97
C VAL A 817 -41.01 25.70 24.27
N GLU A 818 -40.85 26.00 25.55
CA GLU A 818 -40.29 27.28 25.99
C GLU A 818 -38.80 27.26 25.62
N THR A 819 -38.37 28.31 24.90
CA THR A 819 -37.01 28.37 24.39
C THR A 819 -36.09 29.28 25.20
N SER A 820 -36.60 29.91 26.25
CA SER A 820 -35.80 30.84 27.07
C SER A 820 -34.62 30.10 27.71
N GLY A 821 -33.46 30.72 27.72
CA GLY A 821 -32.26 30.16 28.32
C GLY A 821 -31.42 29.27 27.42
N PHE A 822 -31.99 28.73 26.34
CA PHE A 822 -31.24 27.85 25.43
C PHE A 822 -30.08 28.60 24.76
N ASP A 823 -30.37 29.81 24.26
CA ASP A 823 -29.35 30.56 23.51
C ASP A 823 -28.14 30.88 24.38
N VAL A 824 -28.35 31.18 25.66
CA VAL A 824 -27.26 31.48 26.59
C VAL A 824 -26.36 30.28 26.80
N VAL A 825 -26.94 29.11 27.03
CA VAL A 825 -26.20 27.88 27.24
C VAL A 825 -25.42 27.51 25.97
N ILE A 826 -26.05 27.56 24.82
CA ILE A 826 -25.41 27.25 23.53
C ILE A 826 -24.29 28.25 23.24
N ALA A 827 -24.50 29.55 23.51
CA ALA A 827 -23.45 30.55 23.29
C ALA A 827 -22.22 30.28 24.16
N GLN A 828 -22.43 29.81 25.40
CA GLN A 828 -21.34 29.45 26.29
C GLN A 828 -20.55 28.28 25.74
N GLN A 829 -21.23 27.24 25.24
CA GLN A 829 -20.59 26.08 24.65
C GLN A 829 -19.84 26.48 23.36
N LEU A 830 -20.42 27.34 22.55
CA LEU A 830 -19.78 27.85 21.34
C LEU A 830 -18.48 28.57 21.65
N GLU A 831 -18.49 29.38 22.72
CA GLU A 831 -17.29 30.12 23.13
C GLU A 831 -16.17 29.16 23.54
N GLU A 832 -16.50 28.10 24.29
CA GLU A 832 -15.53 27.09 24.70
C GLU A 832 -14.97 26.32 23.48
N LEU A 833 -15.84 25.92 22.56
CA LEU A 833 -15.43 25.21 21.34
C LEU A 833 -14.56 26.11 20.46
N ARG A 834 -14.93 27.38 20.35
CA ARG A 834 -14.19 28.35 19.56
C ARG A 834 -12.76 28.48 20.06
N GLY A 835 -12.58 28.54 21.36
CA GLY A 835 -11.25 28.59 21.97
C GLY A 835 -10.41 27.36 21.62
N ASP A 836 -11.00 26.19 21.74
CA ASP A 836 -10.32 24.93 21.42
C ASP A 836 -9.96 24.86 19.94
N VAL A 837 -10.87 25.25 19.06
CA VAL A 837 -10.64 25.23 17.61
C VAL A 837 -9.53 26.22 17.25
N GLU A 838 -9.58 27.42 17.81
CA GLU A 838 -8.56 28.44 17.53
C GLU A 838 -7.18 27.99 18.03
N GLU A 839 -7.13 27.32 19.18
CA GLU A 839 -5.86 26.78 19.70
C GLU A 839 -5.27 25.74 18.77
N ARG A 840 -6.10 24.82 18.25
CA ARG A 840 -5.62 23.84 17.27
C ARG A 840 -5.17 24.51 15.97
N ASN A 841 -5.88 25.53 15.53
CA ASN A 841 -5.54 26.26 14.31
C ASN A 841 -4.24 27.04 14.45
N ALA A 842 -3.95 27.52 15.66
CA ALA A 842 -2.69 28.21 15.94
C ALA A 842 -1.49 27.28 15.68
N ARG A 843 -1.66 25.97 15.90
CA ARG A 843 -0.59 25.01 15.58
C ARG A 843 -0.30 24.97 14.08
N PHE A 844 -1.32 25.01 13.25
CA PHE A 844 -1.12 25.06 11.79
C PHE A 844 -0.40 26.33 11.38
N PHE A 845 -0.77 27.46 12.00
CA PHE A 845 -0.12 28.74 11.74
C PHE A 845 1.37 28.68 12.10
N LEU A 846 1.69 28.09 13.27
CA LEU A 846 3.08 27.94 13.69
C LEU A 846 3.87 27.02 12.74
N GLU A 847 3.24 25.96 12.24
CA GLU A 847 3.87 25.07 11.24
C GLU A 847 4.17 25.81 9.95
N GLN A 848 3.23 26.63 9.49
CA GLN A 848 3.42 27.42 8.28
C GLN A 848 4.53 28.45 8.46
N GLU A 849 4.56 29.10 9.61
CA GLU A 849 5.62 30.06 9.93
C GLU A 849 6.99 29.37 9.96
N ALA A 850 7.04 28.17 10.54
CA ALA A 850 8.31 27.38 10.58
C ALA A 850 8.78 27.03 9.17
N LEU A 851 7.84 26.68 8.26
CA LEU A 851 8.20 26.38 6.87
C LEU A 851 8.75 27.62 6.17
N LEU A 852 8.16 28.78 6.41
CA LEU A 852 8.66 30.03 5.83
C LEU A 852 10.02 30.40 6.37
N ASP A 853 10.27 30.22 7.67
CA ASP A 853 11.57 30.44 8.27
C ASP A 853 12.62 29.51 7.68
N ALA A 854 12.25 28.22 7.48
CA ALA A 854 13.16 27.25 6.87
C ALA A 854 13.48 27.66 5.42
N THR A 855 12.49 28.14 4.68
CA THR A 855 12.68 28.59 3.31
C THR A 855 13.64 29.78 3.26
N ARG A 856 13.51 30.72 4.21
CA ARG A 856 14.43 31.86 4.31
C ARG A 856 15.86 31.41 4.52
N LEU A 857 16.07 30.42 5.44
CA LEU A 857 17.39 29.90 5.71
C LEU A 857 17.96 29.13 4.51
N ASP A 858 17.11 28.40 3.79
CA ASP A 858 17.51 27.71 2.56
C ASP A 858 17.96 28.71 1.50
N LEU A 859 17.19 29.78 1.31
CA LEU A 859 17.52 30.83 0.34
C LEU A 859 18.86 31.47 0.68
N LYS A 860 19.06 31.81 1.95
CA LYS A 860 20.33 32.38 2.40
C LYS A 860 21.50 31.43 2.15
N ALA A 861 21.33 30.14 2.47
CA ALA A 861 22.37 29.14 2.29
C ALA A 861 22.75 28.99 0.83
N LYS A 862 21.76 28.98 -0.08
CA LYS A 862 22.01 28.87 -1.52
C LYS A 862 22.90 29.99 -2.02
N TYR A 863 22.54 31.23 -1.69
CA TYR A 863 23.28 32.39 -2.21
C TYR A 863 24.58 32.62 -1.48
N ASP A 864 24.68 32.33 -0.19
CA ASP A 864 25.93 32.39 0.54
C ASP A 864 26.97 31.48 -0.09
N ALA A 865 26.58 30.26 -0.45
CA ALA A 865 27.47 29.30 -1.09
C ALA A 865 27.98 29.82 -2.46
N LYS A 866 27.04 30.36 -3.26
CA LYS A 866 27.42 30.91 -4.58
C LYS A 866 28.34 32.12 -4.45
N ILE A 867 28.02 33.02 -3.53
CA ILE A 867 28.82 34.23 -3.35
C ILE A 867 30.22 33.88 -2.87
N ARG A 868 30.34 32.93 -1.94
CA ARG A 868 31.66 32.46 -1.49
C ARG A 868 32.47 31.84 -2.62
N GLU A 869 31.83 31.07 -3.49
CA GLU A 869 32.46 30.44 -4.65
C GLU A 869 33.02 31.53 -5.59
N TYR A 870 32.22 32.53 -5.90
CA TYR A 870 32.65 33.60 -6.84
C TYR A 870 33.75 34.46 -6.23
N GLN A 871 33.65 34.74 -4.91
CA GLN A 871 34.68 35.51 -4.21
C GLN A 871 36.02 34.73 -4.17
N ALA A 872 35.94 33.41 -3.97
CA ALA A 872 37.14 32.57 -3.99
C ALA A 872 37.81 32.58 -5.36
N LYS A 873 36.98 32.53 -6.43
CA LYS A 873 37.53 32.58 -7.80
C LYS A 873 38.10 33.95 -8.12
N GLU A 874 37.49 35.01 -7.61
CA GLU A 874 38.04 36.37 -7.76
C GLU A 874 39.42 36.48 -7.06
N ALA A 875 39.48 36.00 -5.82
CA ALA A 875 40.71 36.01 -5.03
C ALA A 875 41.82 35.20 -5.69
N ALA A 876 41.48 34.05 -6.28
CA ALA A 876 42.46 33.21 -6.98
C ALA A 876 42.97 33.91 -8.23
N ALA A 877 42.09 34.58 -8.98
CA ALA A 877 42.52 35.34 -10.19
C ALA A 877 43.40 36.54 -9.81
N ASN A 878 43.08 37.23 -8.71
CA ASN A 878 43.88 38.34 -8.22
C ASN A 878 45.27 37.88 -7.74
N LYS A 879 45.30 36.71 -7.07
CA LYS A 879 46.54 36.11 -6.64
C LYS A 879 47.42 35.73 -7.80
N GLU A 880 46.91 35.23 -8.85
CA GLU A 880 47.62 34.93 -10.07
C GLU A 880 48.09 36.21 -10.79
N UNK A 881 47.37 37.13 -10.67
CA UNK A 881 47.66 38.42 -11.25
C UNK A 881 48.87 38.99 -10.67
N UNK A 882 49.02 38.67 -9.74
CA UNK A 882 50.14 39.09 -8.97
C UNK A 882 51.37 38.39 -9.37
N LYS A 883 51.26 37.22 -9.85
CA LYS A 883 52.36 36.31 -10.19
C LYS A 883 52.77 36.36 -11.69
N ALA A 884 51.85 36.76 -12.55
CA ALA A 884 52.11 36.69 -13.99
C ALA A 884 52.50 38.06 -14.57
N SER A 885 53.50 38.09 -15.43
CA SER A 885 53.96 39.34 -16.05
C SER A 885 53.25 39.65 -17.36
N ASN A 886 52.80 38.62 -18.13
CA ASN A 886 52.24 38.86 -19.50
C ASN A 886 50.75 38.61 -19.59
N ALA A 887 50.11 37.96 -18.58
CA ALA A 887 48.71 37.63 -18.59
C ALA A 887 47.91 38.49 -17.58
N THR A 888 48.47 39.57 -17.10
CA THR A 888 47.94 40.39 -16.02
C THR A 888 46.60 41.00 -16.36
N GLN A 889 46.36 41.43 -17.59
CA GLN A 889 45.10 42.06 -17.98
C GLN A 889 43.96 41.02 -18.15
N GLU A 890 44.27 39.84 -18.66
CA GLU A 890 43.28 38.77 -18.75
C GLU A 890 42.86 38.32 -17.37
N LEU A 891 43.83 38.20 -16.42
CA LEU A 891 43.55 37.80 -15.07
C LEU A 891 42.74 38.86 -14.33
N LYS A 892 43.06 40.16 -14.57
CA LYS A 892 42.28 41.26 -13.97
C LYS A 892 40.85 41.26 -14.48
N GLN A 893 40.67 40.98 -15.78
CA GLN A 893 39.37 40.91 -16.40
C GLN A 893 38.58 39.73 -15.83
N GLU A 894 39.23 38.58 -15.64
CA GLU A 894 38.61 37.40 -15.03
C GLU A 894 38.16 37.71 -13.62
N ALA A 895 39.02 38.38 -12.81
CA ALA A 895 38.69 38.79 -11.45
C ALA A 895 37.47 39.71 -11.46
N ARG A 896 37.41 40.68 -12.38
CA ARG A 896 36.27 41.59 -12.48
C ARG A 896 34.97 40.82 -12.84
N GLN A 897 35.04 39.79 -13.70
CA GLN A 897 33.90 38.96 -14.07
C GLN A 897 33.38 38.19 -12.84
N TRP A 898 34.28 37.61 -12.05
CA TRP A 898 33.89 36.88 -10.86
C TRP A 898 33.27 37.81 -9.82
N ARG A 899 33.86 39.03 -9.64
CA ARG A 899 33.29 40.01 -8.77
C ARG A 899 31.89 40.44 -9.20
N ARG A 900 31.69 40.58 -10.50
CA ARG A 900 30.40 40.95 -11.07
C ARG A 900 29.36 39.86 -10.81
N ARG A 901 29.78 38.60 -10.97
CA ARG A 901 28.90 37.45 -10.68
C ARG A 901 28.53 37.41 -9.20
N ALA A 902 29.47 37.69 -8.32
CA ALA A 902 29.20 37.75 -6.89
C ALA A 902 28.20 38.84 -6.55
N ASP A 903 28.39 40.05 -7.14
CA ASP A 903 27.48 41.17 -6.95
C ASP A 903 26.09 40.85 -7.48
N ASP A 904 25.99 40.22 -8.66
CA ASP A 904 24.73 39.82 -9.26
C ASP A 904 24.02 38.81 -8.37
N ALA A 905 24.75 37.85 -7.81
CA ALA A 905 24.19 36.86 -6.90
C ALA A 905 23.65 37.53 -5.63
N GLU A 906 24.38 38.51 -5.10
CA GLU A 906 23.93 39.29 -3.96
C GLU A 906 22.66 40.06 -4.25
N ASP A 907 22.58 40.66 -5.42
CA ASP A 907 21.37 41.38 -5.86
C ASP A 907 20.19 40.45 -6.02
N LYS A 908 20.40 39.26 -6.61
CA LYS A 908 19.35 38.24 -6.74
C LYS A 908 18.87 37.77 -5.38
N TYR A 909 19.81 37.57 -4.46
CA TYR A 909 19.45 37.17 -3.11
C TYR A 909 18.55 38.20 -2.45
N ARG A 910 18.93 39.48 -2.54
CA ARG A 910 18.11 40.55 -1.96
C ARG A 910 16.72 40.61 -2.58
N SER A 911 16.63 40.46 -3.90
CA SER A 911 15.36 40.48 -4.61
C SER A 911 14.46 39.34 -4.18
N GLU A 912 15.00 38.11 -4.14
CA GLU A 912 14.25 36.93 -3.73
C GLU A 912 13.89 37.00 -2.24
N ARG A 913 14.80 37.49 -1.40
CA ARG A 913 14.53 37.67 0.02
C ARG A 913 13.38 38.64 0.26
N ASN A 914 13.38 39.75 -0.48
CA ASN A 914 12.31 40.77 -0.36
C ASN A 914 10.96 40.18 -0.84
N ARG A 915 11.00 39.43 -1.94
CA ARG A 915 9.78 38.79 -2.44
C ARG A 915 9.25 37.79 -1.42
N LEU A 916 10.13 37.00 -0.84
CA LEU A 916 9.75 36.01 0.18
C LEU A 916 9.19 36.69 1.42
N ARG A 917 9.79 37.82 1.83
CA ARG A 917 9.29 38.59 2.96
C ARG A 917 7.88 39.12 2.68
N ASP A 918 7.65 39.63 1.46
CA ASP A 918 6.34 40.12 1.07
C ASP A 918 5.31 38.99 1.08
N GLU A 919 5.68 37.85 0.54
CA GLU A 919 4.82 36.65 0.54
C GLU A 919 4.52 36.18 1.96
N SER A 920 5.54 36.21 2.84
CA SER A 920 5.39 35.84 4.25
C SER A 920 4.43 36.78 4.96
N ASP A 921 4.60 38.12 4.78
CA ASP A 921 3.73 39.12 5.39
C ASP A 921 2.29 38.94 4.94
N GLN A 922 2.09 38.66 3.65
CA GLN A 922 0.76 38.44 3.08
C GLN A 922 0.13 37.15 3.64
N LEU A 923 0.93 36.07 3.73
CA LEU A 923 0.47 34.83 4.31
C LEU A 923 0.09 35.00 5.78
N LEU A 924 0.89 35.75 6.55
CA LEU A 924 0.61 36.00 7.96
C LEU A 924 -0.66 36.83 8.14
N ASP A 925 -0.85 37.83 7.29
CA ASP A 925 -2.07 38.64 7.33
C ASP A 925 -3.29 37.78 6.98
N ASN A 926 -3.19 36.97 5.93
CA ASN A 926 -4.26 36.07 5.51
C ASN A 926 -4.54 34.98 6.55
N ALA A 927 -3.49 34.51 7.23
CA ALA A 927 -3.61 33.45 8.23
C ALA A 927 -4.40 33.93 9.46
N GLN A 928 -4.25 35.18 9.84
CA GLN A 928 -5.03 35.72 10.95
C GLN A 928 -6.53 35.70 10.62
N ASP A 929 -6.88 36.01 9.37
CA ASP A 929 -8.27 35.92 8.92
C ASP A 929 -8.72 34.47 8.81
N ALA A 930 -7.85 33.58 8.33
CA ALA A 930 -8.16 32.17 8.14
C ALA A 930 -8.32 31.43 9.48
N LEU A 931 -7.68 31.93 10.54
CA LEU A 931 -7.79 31.32 11.87
C LEU A 931 -9.16 31.51 12.48
N GLN A 932 -9.91 32.47 11.99
CA GLN A 932 -11.27 32.69 12.48
C GLN A 932 -12.19 31.69 11.80
N ALA A 933 -12.67 30.75 12.58
CA ALA A 933 -13.57 29.72 12.07
C ALA A 933 -14.91 30.34 11.69
N LYS A 934 -15.33 30.11 10.46
CA LYS A 934 -16.69 30.46 10.05
C LYS A 934 -17.63 29.45 10.69
N GLN A 935 -18.62 29.99 11.41
CA GLN A 935 -19.58 29.18 12.15
C GLN A 935 -20.93 29.24 11.49
N SER A 936 -21.59 28.12 11.43
CA SER A 936 -23.00 28.03 11.09
C SER A 936 -23.68 27.14 12.10
N HIS A 937 -24.89 27.47 12.46
CA HIS A 937 -25.69 26.66 13.36
C HIS A 937 -27.07 26.41 12.82
N GLN A 938 -27.60 25.26 13.19
CA GLN A 938 -28.94 24.86 12.85
C GLN A 938 -29.55 24.19 14.08
N VAL A 939 -30.71 24.65 14.49
CA VAL A 939 -31.46 24.00 15.54
C VAL A 939 -32.09 22.76 14.94
N LEU A 940 -31.75 21.60 15.48
CA LEU A 940 -32.30 20.33 14.99
C LEU A 940 -33.68 20.12 15.56
N PHE A 941 -33.86 20.33 16.85
CA PHE A 941 -35.19 20.22 17.45
C PHE A 941 -35.20 20.84 18.85
N ASN A 942 -36.43 21.18 19.30
CA ASN A 942 -36.76 21.58 20.69
C ASN A 942 -37.79 20.60 21.19
N ILE A 943 -37.57 20.02 22.35
CA ILE A 943 -38.52 19.08 22.96
C ILE A 943 -38.77 19.40 24.43
N ASN A 944 -39.96 19.04 24.87
CA ASN A 944 -40.25 18.82 26.28
C ASN A 944 -40.05 17.31 26.50
N TRP A 945 -39.51 16.95 27.64
CA TRP A 945 -39.24 15.53 27.93
C TRP A 945 -39.71 15.15 29.31
N GLU A 946 -40.09 13.87 29.46
CA GLU A 946 -40.45 13.29 30.75
C GLU A 946 -39.93 11.84 30.75
N VAL A 947 -39.54 11.39 31.97
CA VAL A 947 -39.08 10.02 32.17
C VAL A 947 -40.03 9.39 33.18
N LYS A 948 -40.72 8.33 32.76
CA LYS A 948 -41.68 7.64 33.59
C LYS A 948 -41.06 6.54 34.43
#